data_6acddd8e5ccf8c939e2b03d7521871a8
#
_entry.id   6acddd8e5ccf8c939e2b03d7521871a8
#
_cell.length_a   1.000
_cell.length_b   1.000
_cell.length_c   1.000
_cell.angle_alpha   90.00
_cell.angle_beta   90.00
_cell.angle_gamma   90.00
#
_symmetry.space_group_name_H-M   'P 1'
#
loop_
_entity.id
_entity.type
_entity.pdbx_description
1 polymer ?
#
loop_
_entity_poly.entity_id
_entity_poly.type
_entity_poly.pdbx_seq_one_letter_code
_entity_poly.pdbx_strand_id
1 'polypeptide(L)'
;MARVFLVGFWDRVAKLILRNRILIILLLVSATIFFISNWKYIKFSNSEANLLPDDHEVNLEYIDFTDKFGEEGNLIVIGIKDSLLFTTNNFNAWNNLSKALKDTNYVESVIAIGDLQKLKKDTRKRRFYLEPFVKDTIKSESELISLKKELFEKYPFYNEFLFNTKTETVRTAIHLKKEIVNEIGREDYINNILTPLVASFEKTYGIDIKISGMPYVRTKNADNIKNEITTFVILALAITSIIFFLFFRSFRATFISLFVVMIGVVWTVGILGLFINNSAAGEFEISVLTGLIPPLIIVIGIPNCIFLINKYQHEVNKHGNKAKSLKKVISKIGNATLMTNLTTASGFATFIITNSTLLKEFGIVASLSIIAIFILCLLIIPIIYSYLPIPEEKHLEHLNRSWINSLGDWIENTVKKSKINIYIISIILLVTSIIGIYQIRISGSIIDDMPQKADWFDDIMFYEKEFNGIMPLEILIDFKRQKRIQNLRYLRKMDTIEKTINEIPELSKPISVVSLSKYITQAYYNGNPKYYQIPTNQIKPFIATFAKTTVSNSDVDLIKNYADSTGRYTRITAFMKDMEIERMEEIEKEIRDKIEDQMPSKLIDSGTIGKKPSKILLYINKLKSILQVSLLNQEPLLYDSTKNFEKVNIGDKVYNITDNTSAKVINKKEDNSTLVLSKNIMYEGAEYEIKSESYVITGKAYLFQKGTKYLVKNLIISLSLAIFLIALLMAYMFRSVKMIFISLIPNILPLVITAGLMGYLGVAIKPSTILIFSIAFGIAVDDTIHFLAKYRQELISNNWEINKSVYNALRETGVSMFYTSIVLFFGFSVFTVSDFGGTVALGGLVSATLLFAMLSNLLLLPSMLLSLEGSIANEKVLKEPLIKIIEDDDNN
;
A
#
# COMPACT_ATOMS: atom_id res chain seq x y z
N MET A 1 -11.98 35.72 -12.91
CA MET A 1 -10.87 35.04 -12.20
C MET A 1 -9.51 35.02 -12.93
N ALA A 2 -9.37 35.52 -14.13
CA ALA A 2 -8.15 35.44 -14.97
C ALA A 2 -7.07 36.51 -14.71
N ARG A 3 -7.24 37.38 -13.69
CA ARG A 3 -6.30 38.49 -13.40
C ARG A 3 -5.42 38.30 -12.15
N VAL A 4 -5.44 37.13 -11.52
CA VAL A 4 -4.81 36.91 -10.19
C VAL A 4 -3.28 36.69 -10.28
N PHE A 5 -2.72 36.29 -11.42
CA PHE A 5 -1.29 36.02 -11.57
C PHE A 5 -0.54 37.07 -12.43
N LEU A 6 -0.96 38.32 -12.33
CA LEU A 6 -0.26 39.45 -12.96
C LEU A 6 1.08 39.69 -12.25
N VAL A 7 2.07 40.20 -12.99
CA VAL A 7 3.39 40.69 -12.53
C VAL A 7 3.27 41.49 -11.24
N GLY A 8 2.24 42.34 -11.10
CA GLY A 8 1.94 43.12 -9.89
C GLY A 8 1.58 42.30 -8.64
N PHE A 9 1.19 41.01 -8.77
CA PHE A 9 0.90 40.17 -7.60
C PHE A 9 2.19 39.77 -6.88
N TRP A 10 3.14 39.18 -7.60
CA TRP A 10 4.41 38.75 -7.01
C TRP A 10 5.25 39.94 -6.50
N ASP A 11 5.14 41.11 -7.13
CA ASP A 11 5.75 42.34 -6.63
C ASP A 11 5.13 42.78 -5.29
N ARG A 12 3.82 42.63 -5.13
CA ARG A 12 3.14 42.89 -3.86
C ARG A 12 3.55 41.87 -2.79
N VAL A 13 3.62 40.58 -3.16
CA VAL A 13 4.09 39.50 -2.27
C VAL A 13 5.53 39.78 -1.82
N ALA A 14 6.42 40.14 -2.74
CA ALA A 14 7.82 40.46 -2.42
C ALA A 14 7.91 41.66 -1.46
N LYS A 15 7.14 42.72 -1.71
CA LYS A 15 7.06 43.89 -0.82
C LYS A 15 6.52 43.55 0.55
N LEU A 16 5.46 42.72 0.62
CA LEU A 16 4.87 42.24 1.88
C LEU A 16 5.88 41.43 2.69
N ILE A 17 6.58 40.48 2.07
CA ILE A 17 7.58 39.65 2.73
C ILE A 17 8.73 40.47 3.27
N LEU A 18 9.29 41.37 2.43
CA LEU A 18 10.47 42.14 2.80
C LEU A 18 10.15 43.30 3.76
N ARG A 19 8.92 43.82 3.79
CA ARG A 19 8.50 44.90 4.71
C ARG A 19 8.10 44.33 6.08
N ASN A 20 7.42 43.20 6.15
CA ASN A 20 6.85 42.64 7.37
C ASN A 20 7.63 41.42 7.90
N ARG A 21 8.94 41.41 7.77
CA ARG A 21 9.82 40.27 8.10
C ARG A 21 9.61 39.72 9.51
N ILE A 22 9.54 40.59 10.50
CA ILE A 22 9.40 40.20 11.92
C ILE A 22 8.03 39.56 12.15
N LEU A 23 6.96 40.13 11.62
CA LEU A 23 5.60 39.58 11.74
C LEU A 23 5.51 38.18 11.11
N ILE A 24 6.13 38.00 9.93
CA ILE A 24 6.13 36.71 9.25
C ILE A 24 6.94 35.65 10.04
N ILE A 25 8.08 36.06 10.62
CA ILE A 25 8.86 35.15 11.50
C ILE A 25 7.99 34.72 12.70
N LEU A 26 7.30 35.64 13.34
CA LEU A 26 6.43 35.36 14.48
C LEU A 26 5.30 34.37 14.08
N LEU A 27 4.67 34.61 12.92
CA LEU A 27 3.63 33.72 12.39
C LEU A 27 4.20 32.33 12.08
N LEU A 28 5.38 32.23 11.48
CA LEU A 28 6.04 30.95 11.18
C LEU A 28 6.40 30.20 12.46
N VAL A 29 6.94 30.87 13.47
CA VAL A 29 7.23 30.27 14.77
C VAL A 29 5.95 29.78 15.44
N SER A 30 4.90 30.61 15.46
CA SER A 30 3.60 30.22 16.01
C SER A 30 3.00 29.01 15.29
N ALA A 31 3.03 28.99 13.95
CA ALA A 31 2.57 27.85 13.17
C ALA A 31 3.41 26.59 13.43
N THR A 32 4.74 26.74 13.56
CA THR A 32 5.62 25.62 13.88
C THR A 32 5.32 25.04 15.26
N ILE A 33 5.10 25.88 16.27
CA ILE A 33 4.67 25.43 17.61
C ILE A 33 3.32 24.71 17.55
N PHE A 34 2.37 25.25 16.77
CA PHE A 34 1.08 24.59 16.55
C PHE A 34 1.24 23.19 15.94
N PHE A 35 2.07 23.05 14.90
CA PHE A 35 2.30 21.73 14.30
C PHE A 35 3.03 20.77 15.25
N ILE A 36 4.01 21.24 16.02
CA ILE A 36 4.69 20.42 17.05
C ILE A 36 3.68 19.94 18.11
N SER A 37 2.72 20.77 18.51
CA SER A 37 1.73 20.37 19.52
C SER A 37 0.83 19.20 19.09
N ASN A 38 0.73 18.93 17.78
CA ASN A 38 -0.02 17.80 17.22
C ASN A 38 0.78 16.50 17.20
N TRP A 39 2.10 16.51 17.46
CA TRP A 39 2.91 15.30 17.48
C TRP A 39 2.48 14.27 18.54
N LYS A 40 1.87 14.74 19.63
CA LYS A 40 1.32 13.87 20.70
C LYS A 40 0.21 12.92 20.25
N TYR A 41 -0.40 13.20 19.10
CA TYR A 41 -1.46 12.35 18.54
C TYR A 41 -0.95 11.30 17.56
N ILE A 42 0.35 11.28 17.28
CA ILE A 42 0.95 10.33 16.35
C ILE A 42 0.75 8.90 16.83
N LYS A 43 0.13 8.10 15.98
CA LYS A 43 -0.04 6.66 16.16
C LYS A 43 0.44 5.94 14.91
N PHE A 44 1.19 4.86 15.11
CA PHE A 44 1.59 3.99 14.01
C PHE A 44 0.53 2.93 13.79
N SER A 45 0.32 2.55 12.54
CA SER A 45 -0.68 1.57 12.18
C SER A 45 -0.37 0.22 12.81
N ASN A 46 -1.31 -0.24 13.60
CA ASN A 46 -1.33 -1.54 14.22
C ASN A 46 -2.18 -2.54 13.44
N SER A 47 -2.86 -2.10 12.39
CA SER A 47 -3.67 -2.92 11.49
C SER A 47 -2.98 -3.10 10.14
N GLU A 48 -3.28 -4.19 9.46
CA GLU A 48 -2.98 -4.29 8.04
C GLU A 48 -3.83 -3.27 7.28
N ALA A 49 -3.18 -2.57 6.36
CA ALA A 49 -3.88 -1.61 5.54
C ALA A 49 -5.02 -2.30 4.78
N ASN A 50 -6.26 -1.87 5.02
CA ASN A 50 -7.37 -2.26 4.19
C ASN A 50 -7.21 -1.58 2.82
N LEU A 51 -6.88 -2.36 1.81
CA LEU A 51 -6.63 -1.87 0.45
C LEU A 51 -7.93 -1.65 -0.34
N LEU A 52 -9.03 -2.26 0.13
CA LEU A 52 -10.35 -2.13 -0.46
C LEU A 52 -11.16 -1.00 0.21
N PRO A 53 -12.06 -0.35 -0.51
CA PRO A 53 -13.05 0.55 0.11
C PRO A 53 -13.92 -0.18 1.12
N ASP A 54 -14.43 0.55 2.12
CA ASP A 54 -15.28 -0.02 3.18
C ASP A 54 -16.58 -0.59 2.63
N ASP A 55 -17.10 -0.01 1.56
CA ASP A 55 -18.32 -0.44 0.85
C ASP A 55 -18.07 -1.54 -0.19
N HIS A 56 -16.81 -1.98 -0.37
CA HIS A 56 -16.48 -3.03 -1.34
C HIS A 56 -17.06 -4.37 -0.89
N GLU A 57 -17.66 -5.12 -1.84
CA GLU A 57 -18.34 -6.39 -1.60
C GLU A 57 -17.50 -7.38 -0.77
N VAL A 58 -16.24 -7.56 -1.14
CA VAL A 58 -15.32 -8.48 -0.45
C VAL A 58 -15.05 -8.03 0.99
N ASN A 59 -14.99 -6.72 1.23
CA ASN A 59 -14.82 -6.18 2.58
C ASN A 59 -16.09 -6.38 3.43
N LEU A 60 -17.26 -6.13 2.87
CA LEU A 60 -18.55 -6.40 3.52
C LEU A 60 -18.73 -7.90 3.84
N GLU A 61 -18.25 -8.77 2.96
CA GLU A 61 -18.25 -10.22 3.19
C GLU A 61 -17.32 -10.64 4.35
N TYR A 62 -16.18 -9.98 4.45
CA TYR A 62 -15.26 -10.20 5.56
C TYR A 62 -15.83 -9.69 6.89
N ILE A 63 -16.46 -8.52 6.91
CA ILE A 63 -17.14 -7.98 8.09
C ILE A 63 -18.26 -8.94 8.54
N ASP A 64 -19.10 -9.41 7.61
CA ASP A 64 -20.16 -10.39 7.90
C ASP A 64 -19.62 -11.71 8.48
N PHE A 65 -18.43 -12.13 8.00
CA PHE A 65 -17.73 -13.29 8.55
C PHE A 65 -17.22 -13.02 9.97
N THR A 66 -16.56 -11.86 10.20
CA THR A 66 -16.01 -11.52 11.53
C THR A 66 -17.09 -11.30 12.57
N ASP A 67 -18.26 -10.80 12.18
CA ASP A 67 -19.42 -10.67 13.08
C ASP A 67 -19.92 -12.03 13.57
N LYS A 68 -19.78 -13.09 12.75
CA LYS A 68 -20.23 -14.44 13.10
C LYS A 68 -19.21 -15.28 13.89
N PHE A 69 -17.92 -15.14 13.52
CA PHE A 69 -16.86 -16.00 14.04
C PHE A 69 -15.76 -15.26 14.80
N GLY A 70 -15.85 -13.94 14.90
CA GLY A 70 -14.86 -13.08 15.51
C GLY A 70 -13.72 -12.71 14.54
N GLU A 71 -12.94 -11.71 14.94
CA GLU A 71 -11.78 -11.27 14.15
C GLU A 71 -10.71 -12.35 14.09
N GLU A 72 -10.11 -12.50 12.91
CA GLU A 72 -8.89 -13.24 12.71
C GLU A 72 -7.70 -12.43 13.24
N GLY A 73 -6.65 -13.11 13.66
CA GLY A 73 -5.38 -12.46 13.94
C GLY A 73 -5.11 -12.12 15.40
N ASN A 74 -5.76 -12.85 16.33
CA ASN A 74 -5.37 -12.86 17.75
C ASN A 74 -4.39 -14.00 18.12
N LEU A 75 -3.94 -14.77 17.12
CA LEU A 75 -3.08 -15.93 17.30
C LEU A 75 -1.61 -15.57 17.13
N ILE A 76 -0.80 -15.85 18.14
CA ILE A 76 0.65 -15.92 18.09
C ILE A 76 1.05 -17.40 18.14
N VAL A 77 2.05 -17.79 17.38
CA VAL A 77 2.61 -19.14 17.42
C VAL A 77 4.09 -19.09 17.73
N ILE A 78 4.53 -19.98 18.61
CA ILE A 78 5.94 -20.25 18.87
C ILE A 78 6.24 -21.69 18.46
N GLY A 79 7.35 -21.94 17.80
CA GLY A 79 7.64 -23.26 17.25
C GLY A 79 9.11 -23.64 17.31
N ILE A 80 9.33 -24.93 17.37
CA ILE A 80 10.66 -25.55 17.43
C ILE A 80 10.75 -26.67 16.41
N LYS A 81 11.88 -26.71 15.69
CA LYS A 81 12.28 -27.83 14.84
C LYS A 81 13.63 -28.35 15.32
N ASP A 82 13.65 -28.98 16.47
CA ASP A 82 14.88 -29.52 17.04
C ASP A 82 14.55 -30.83 17.76
N SER A 83 15.29 -31.89 17.43
CA SER A 83 15.20 -33.19 18.09
C SER A 83 15.51 -33.10 19.61
N LEU A 84 16.30 -32.10 20.02
CA LEU A 84 16.62 -31.86 21.42
C LEU A 84 15.38 -31.49 22.26
N LEU A 85 14.28 -31.02 21.64
CA LEU A 85 13.02 -30.82 22.34
C LEU A 85 12.49 -32.11 22.98
N PHE A 86 12.71 -33.24 22.32
CA PHE A 86 12.24 -34.55 22.82
C PHE A 86 13.22 -35.23 23.79
N THR A 87 13.93 -34.45 24.61
CA THR A 87 14.56 -34.88 25.84
C THR A 87 13.68 -34.52 27.04
N THR A 88 13.69 -35.32 28.11
CA THR A 88 12.81 -35.14 29.26
C THR A 88 12.94 -33.74 29.87
N ASN A 89 14.17 -33.23 29.98
CA ASN A 89 14.43 -31.91 30.54
C ASN A 89 13.85 -30.76 29.65
N ASN A 90 14.15 -30.80 28.36
CA ASN A 90 13.72 -29.74 27.43
C ASN A 90 12.21 -29.72 27.17
N PHE A 91 11.60 -30.92 27.10
CA PHE A 91 10.16 -31.03 26.95
C PHE A 91 9.39 -30.47 28.18
N ASN A 92 9.86 -30.78 29.38
CA ASN A 92 9.28 -30.23 30.57
C ASN A 92 9.50 -28.72 30.70
N ALA A 93 10.67 -28.24 30.28
CA ALA A 93 10.96 -26.81 30.20
C ALA A 93 10.05 -26.08 29.20
N TRP A 94 9.80 -26.68 28.04
CA TRP A 94 8.83 -26.17 27.05
C TRP A 94 7.42 -26.06 27.60
N ASN A 95 6.98 -27.06 28.34
CA ASN A 95 5.68 -27.04 28.99
C ASN A 95 5.61 -25.96 30.08
N ASN A 96 6.70 -25.74 30.83
CA ASN A 96 6.77 -24.65 31.80
C ASN A 96 6.77 -23.26 31.13
N LEU A 97 7.46 -23.08 30.02
CA LEU A 97 7.37 -21.85 29.21
C LEU A 97 5.94 -21.59 28.76
N SER A 98 5.26 -22.62 28.23
CA SER A 98 3.86 -22.51 27.80
C SER A 98 2.92 -22.11 28.94
N LYS A 99 3.14 -22.64 30.15
CA LYS A 99 2.39 -22.25 31.35
C LYS A 99 2.67 -20.80 31.77
N ALA A 100 3.95 -20.39 31.79
CA ALA A 100 4.34 -19.02 32.12
C ALA A 100 3.72 -17.99 31.12
N LEU A 101 3.63 -18.34 29.85
CA LEU A 101 2.96 -17.51 28.85
C LEU A 101 1.44 -17.44 29.05
N LYS A 102 0.82 -18.50 29.55
CA LYS A 102 -0.61 -18.56 29.87
C LYS A 102 -0.99 -17.72 31.08
N ASP A 103 -0.14 -17.68 32.09
CA ASP A 103 -0.40 -17.00 33.37
C ASP A 103 -0.26 -15.48 33.31
N THR A 104 -0.68 -14.89 32.18
CA THR A 104 -0.64 -13.44 31.92
C THR A 104 -2.04 -12.89 31.67
N ASN A 105 -2.26 -11.62 32.07
CA ASN A 105 -3.55 -10.96 31.87
C ASN A 105 -3.91 -10.71 30.41
N TYR A 106 -2.95 -10.85 29.49
CA TYR A 106 -3.08 -10.54 28.06
C TYR A 106 -3.58 -11.72 27.24
N VAL A 107 -3.44 -12.94 27.75
CA VAL A 107 -3.69 -14.19 27.03
C VAL A 107 -5.07 -14.74 27.41
N GLU A 108 -5.83 -15.17 26.42
CA GLU A 108 -7.10 -15.87 26.57
C GLU A 108 -6.85 -17.38 26.78
N SER A 109 -6.01 -17.96 25.93
CA SER A 109 -5.66 -19.39 25.99
C SER A 109 -4.31 -19.68 25.37
N VAL A 110 -3.62 -20.70 25.88
CA VAL A 110 -2.44 -21.31 25.27
C VAL A 110 -2.74 -22.78 24.99
N ILE A 111 -2.42 -23.22 23.79
CA ILE A 111 -2.56 -24.61 23.39
C ILE A 111 -1.17 -25.15 23.01
N ALA A 112 -0.57 -25.86 23.93
CA ALA A 112 0.73 -26.51 23.76
C ALA A 112 0.59 -28.03 23.66
N ILE A 113 1.64 -28.70 23.19
CA ILE A 113 1.66 -30.16 23.07
C ILE A 113 1.44 -30.85 24.43
N GLY A 114 1.89 -30.22 25.52
CA GLY A 114 1.68 -30.71 26.90
C GLY A 114 0.26 -30.54 27.42
N ASP A 115 -0.51 -29.57 26.86
CA ASP A 115 -1.89 -29.29 27.26
C ASP A 115 -2.92 -30.12 26.47
N LEU A 116 -2.47 -30.90 25.48
CA LEU A 116 -3.35 -31.69 24.65
C LEU A 116 -4.15 -32.70 25.44
N GLN A 117 -5.38 -32.92 25.03
CA GLN A 117 -6.31 -33.83 25.67
C GLN A 117 -6.83 -34.89 24.72
N LYS A 118 -6.90 -36.11 25.18
CA LYS A 118 -7.51 -37.25 24.50
C LYS A 118 -9.01 -37.27 24.80
N LEU A 119 -9.79 -37.31 23.73
CA LEU A 119 -11.23 -37.56 23.88
C LEU A 119 -11.44 -39.06 24.05
N LYS A 120 -11.88 -39.51 25.20
CA LYS A 120 -12.15 -40.90 25.55
C LYS A 120 -13.63 -41.16 25.78
N LYS A 121 -14.06 -42.39 25.55
CA LYS A 121 -15.41 -42.84 25.74
C LYS A 121 -15.56 -43.56 27.12
N ASP A 122 -16.48 -43.07 27.95
CA ASP A 122 -16.95 -43.77 29.12
C ASP A 122 -18.24 -44.53 28.80
N THR A 123 -18.15 -45.83 28.63
CA THR A 123 -19.28 -46.66 28.22
C THR A 123 -20.30 -46.80 29.34
N ARG A 124 -19.92 -46.76 30.65
CA ARG A 124 -20.81 -46.87 31.77
C ARG A 124 -21.69 -45.62 31.96
N LYS A 125 -21.06 -44.42 31.85
CA LYS A 125 -21.77 -43.15 31.94
C LYS A 125 -22.33 -42.63 30.63
N ARG A 126 -22.12 -43.34 29.53
CA ARG A 126 -22.50 -42.95 28.12
C ARG A 126 -22.10 -41.53 27.79
N ARG A 127 -20.87 -41.11 28.15
CA ARG A 127 -20.33 -39.80 27.84
C ARG A 127 -18.92 -39.89 27.31
N PHE A 128 -18.49 -38.80 26.63
CA PHE A 128 -17.07 -38.58 26.40
C PHE A 128 -16.50 -37.83 27.58
N TYR A 129 -15.22 -37.99 27.82
CA TYR A 129 -14.44 -37.19 28.76
C TYR A 129 -13.07 -36.90 28.18
N LEU A 130 -12.49 -35.79 28.66
CA LEU A 130 -11.16 -35.36 28.22
C LEU A 130 -10.14 -35.91 29.24
N GLU A 131 -9.13 -36.58 28.75
CA GLU A 131 -7.98 -37.03 29.52
C GLU A 131 -6.72 -36.37 29.00
N PRO A 132 -5.91 -35.67 29.83
CA PRO A 132 -4.68 -35.06 29.35
C PRO A 132 -3.70 -36.13 28.87
N PHE A 133 -2.94 -35.83 27.79
CA PHE A 133 -1.85 -36.68 27.31
C PHE A 133 -0.72 -36.73 28.34
N VAL A 134 -0.42 -35.58 28.96
CA VAL A 134 0.58 -35.43 30.03
C VAL A 134 -0.15 -35.08 31.29
N LYS A 135 -0.11 -35.95 32.31
CA LYS A 135 -0.79 -35.72 33.59
C LYS A 135 0.02 -34.83 34.52
N ASP A 136 1.34 -35.00 34.48
CA ASP A 136 2.31 -34.30 35.34
C ASP A 136 3.60 -34.07 34.52
N THR A 137 4.69 -33.69 35.18
CA THR A 137 6.03 -33.68 34.56
C THR A 137 6.43 -35.07 34.07
N ILE A 138 6.96 -35.14 32.83
CA ILE A 138 7.50 -36.40 32.31
C ILE A 138 8.76 -36.77 33.06
N LYS A 139 8.83 -38.00 33.55
CA LYS A 139 9.90 -38.47 34.46
C LYS A 139 10.97 -39.29 33.76
N SER A 140 10.68 -39.85 32.59
CA SER A 140 11.62 -40.72 31.87
C SER A 140 11.57 -40.53 30.36
N GLU A 141 12.69 -40.78 29.70
CA GLU A 141 12.82 -40.77 28.22
C GLU A 141 11.88 -41.80 27.56
N SER A 142 11.68 -42.96 28.17
CA SER A 142 10.76 -43.99 27.68
C SER A 142 9.31 -43.52 27.65
N GLU A 143 8.89 -42.75 28.66
CA GLU A 143 7.57 -42.14 28.74
C GLU A 143 7.40 -41.09 27.63
N LEU A 144 8.41 -40.24 27.38
CA LEU A 144 8.41 -39.23 26.32
C LEU A 144 8.36 -39.88 24.91
N ILE A 145 9.15 -40.92 24.67
CA ILE A 145 9.13 -41.65 23.40
C ILE A 145 7.74 -42.30 23.17
N SER A 146 7.14 -42.87 24.20
CA SER A 146 5.79 -43.43 24.13
C SER A 146 4.76 -42.35 23.80
N LEU A 147 4.84 -41.17 24.46
CA LEU A 147 3.98 -40.02 24.20
C LEU A 147 4.11 -39.54 22.75
N LYS A 148 5.35 -39.31 22.28
CA LYS A 148 5.63 -38.88 20.92
C LYS A 148 5.01 -39.85 19.91
N LYS A 149 5.24 -41.15 20.10
CA LYS A 149 4.68 -42.20 19.23
C LYS A 149 3.15 -42.19 19.24
N GLU A 150 2.55 -42.07 20.43
CA GLU A 150 1.08 -42.01 20.56
C GLU A 150 0.51 -40.79 19.84
N LEU A 151 1.07 -39.58 20.03
CA LEU A 151 0.59 -38.35 19.39
C LEU A 151 0.74 -38.42 17.87
N PHE A 152 1.90 -38.80 17.37
CA PHE A 152 2.23 -38.74 15.95
C PHE A 152 1.55 -39.83 15.11
N GLU A 153 1.36 -41.01 15.67
CA GLU A 153 0.78 -42.15 14.94
C GLU A 153 -0.73 -42.27 15.15
N LYS A 154 -1.26 -41.93 16.32
CA LYS A 154 -2.67 -42.21 16.65
C LYS A 154 -3.62 -41.08 16.48
N TYR A 155 -3.15 -39.79 16.47
CA TYR A 155 -4.04 -38.63 16.48
C TYR A 155 -3.87 -37.75 15.25
N PRO A 156 -4.38 -38.11 14.07
CA PRO A 156 -4.29 -37.35 12.84
C PRO A 156 -4.94 -35.96 12.92
N PHE A 157 -5.84 -35.72 13.89
CA PHE A 157 -6.50 -34.45 14.12
C PHE A 157 -5.50 -33.34 14.41
N TYR A 158 -4.47 -33.62 15.23
CA TYR A 158 -3.49 -32.62 15.65
C TYR A 158 -2.34 -32.43 14.66
N ASN A 159 -2.17 -33.39 13.72
CA ASN A 159 -1.11 -33.30 12.70
C ASN A 159 -1.33 -32.12 11.76
N GLU A 160 -0.25 -31.39 11.49
CA GLU A 160 -0.22 -30.13 10.73
C GLU A 160 -0.93 -28.94 11.42
N PHE A 161 -1.57 -29.22 12.58
CA PHE A 161 -2.16 -28.16 13.42
C PHE A 161 -1.26 -27.75 14.58
N LEU A 162 -0.68 -28.70 15.34
CA LEU A 162 0.23 -28.42 16.45
C LEU A 162 1.61 -29.05 16.29
N PHE A 163 1.71 -30.01 15.42
CA PHE A 163 2.98 -30.64 15.09
C PHE A 163 2.98 -31.14 13.64
N ASN A 164 4.15 -31.18 13.04
CA ASN A 164 4.35 -31.77 11.73
C ASN A 164 5.07 -33.12 11.89
N THR A 165 4.38 -34.22 11.59
CA THR A 165 4.92 -35.57 11.76
C THR A 165 6.05 -35.91 10.80
N LYS A 166 6.20 -35.17 9.67
CA LYS A 166 7.26 -35.41 8.67
C LYS A 166 8.59 -34.75 9.09
N THR A 167 8.50 -33.58 9.69
CA THR A 167 9.67 -32.76 10.05
C THR A 167 9.95 -32.72 11.54
N GLU A 168 9.08 -33.33 12.35
CA GLU A 168 9.12 -33.32 13.82
C GLU A 168 9.04 -31.93 14.45
N THR A 169 8.52 -30.95 13.71
CA THR A 169 8.31 -29.60 14.16
C THR A 169 7.11 -29.55 15.11
N VAL A 170 7.27 -28.86 16.23
CA VAL A 170 6.21 -28.63 17.22
C VAL A 170 5.92 -27.16 17.33
N ARG A 171 4.64 -26.78 17.43
CA ARG A 171 4.25 -25.39 17.71
C ARG A 171 3.29 -25.30 18.89
N THR A 172 3.35 -24.18 19.60
CA THR A 172 2.39 -23.78 20.62
C THR A 172 1.60 -22.57 20.10
N ALA A 173 0.29 -22.63 20.24
CA ALA A 173 -0.62 -21.57 19.84
C ALA A 173 -1.02 -20.73 21.05
N ILE A 174 -0.85 -19.41 20.98
CA ILE A 174 -1.15 -18.44 22.03
C ILE A 174 -2.24 -17.52 21.50
N HIS A 175 -3.43 -17.56 22.10
CA HIS A 175 -4.53 -16.69 21.74
C HIS A 175 -4.57 -15.48 22.67
N LEU A 176 -4.40 -14.30 22.13
CA LEU A 176 -4.55 -13.05 22.88
C LEU A 176 -6.04 -12.72 23.09
N LYS A 177 -6.34 -12.01 24.17
CA LYS A 177 -7.69 -11.48 24.40
C LYS A 177 -8.04 -10.48 23.28
N LYS A 178 -9.26 -10.54 22.78
CA LYS A 178 -9.73 -9.71 21.65
C LYS A 178 -9.56 -8.22 21.88
N GLU A 179 -9.77 -7.77 23.10
CA GLU A 179 -9.68 -6.36 23.51
C GLU A 179 -8.25 -5.79 23.35
N ILE A 180 -7.23 -6.65 23.37
CA ILE A 180 -5.82 -6.25 23.41
C ILE A 180 -5.18 -6.26 22.01
N VAL A 181 -5.76 -7.01 21.08
CA VAL A 181 -5.14 -7.27 19.74
C VAL A 181 -4.83 -5.97 18.97
N ASN A 182 -5.66 -4.96 19.12
CA ASN A 182 -5.52 -3.66 18.45
C ASN A 182 -5.07 -2.53 19.37
N GLU A 183 -4.64 -2.83 20.61
CA GLU A 183 -4.25 -1.85 21.61
C GLU A 183 -2.78 -1.95 22.00
N ILE A 184 -2.32 -0.97 22.79
CA ILE A 184 -0.95 -0.89 23.36
C ILE A 184 -0.58 -2.16 24.16
N GLY A 185 -1.58 -2.82 24.77
CA GLY A 185 -1.37 -4.07 25.51
C GLY A 185 -0.75 -5.21 24.71
N ARG A 186 -0.98 -5.25 23.38
CA ARG A 186 -0.33 -6.22 22.49
C ARG A 186 1.18 -5.99 22.42
N GLU A 187 1.60 -4.73 22.23
CA GLU A 187 3.01 -4.35 22.14
C GLU A 187 3.72 -4.64 23.46
N ASP A 188 3.07 -4.33 24.58
CA ASP A 188 3.59 -4.61 25.92
C ASP A 188 3.79 -6.12 26.15
N TYR A 189 2.79 -6.94 25.80
CA TYR A 189 2.92 -8.39 25.89
C TYR A 189 4.07 -8.94 25.05
N ILE A 190 4.17 -8.53 23.79
CA ILE A 190 5.17 -9.06 22.86
C ILE A 190 6.58 -8.62 23.23
N ASN A 191 6.79 -7.34 23.52
CA ASN A 191 8.13 -6.80 23.74
C ASN A 191 8.63 -7.03 25.17
N ASN A 192 7.75 -7.01 26.18
CA ASN A 192 8.15 -7.07 27.58
C ASN A 192 7.92 -8.44 28.25
N ILE A 193 7.11 -9.33 27.64
CA ILE A 193 6.82 -10.65 28.24
C ILE A 193 7.24 -11.77 27.29
N LEU A 194 6.66 -11.86 26.09
CA LEU A 194 6.88 -12.98 25.17
C LEU A 194 8.36 -13.06 24.74
N THR A 195 8.88 -11.99 24.14
CA THR A 195 10.26 -11.97 23.62
C THR A 195 11.31 -12.24 24.69
N PRO A 196 11.27 -11.63 25.90
CA PRO A 196 12.22 -11.93 26.95
C PRO A 196 12.14 -13.38 27.50
N LEU A 197 10.92 -13.94 27.63
CA LEU A 197 10.75 -15.32 28.08
C LEU A 197 11.32 -16.32 27.07
N VAL A 198 11.04 -16.10 25.77
CA VAL A 198 11.60 -16.93 24.69
C VAL A 198 13.12 -16.82 24.65
N ALA A 199 13.70 -15.63 24.68
CA ALA A 199 15.14 -15.42 24.67
C ALA A 199 15.84 -16.05 25.88
N SER A 200 15.21 -16.02 27.06
CA SER A 200 15.71 -16.71 28.26
C SER A 200 15.72 -18.23 28.09
N PHE A 201 14.68 -18.78 27.48
CA PHE A 201 14.61 -20.21 27.17
C PHE A 201 15.70 -20.62 26.17
N GLU A 202 15.85 -19.91 25.07
CA GLU A 202 16.86 -20.16 24.04
C GLU A 202 18.28 -20.15 24.62
N LYS A 203 18.57 -19.13 25.44
CA LYS A 203 19.88 -19.02 26.12
C LYS A 203 20.14 -20.17 27.08
N THR A 204 19.11 -20.67 27.77
CA THR A 204 19.27 -21.70 28.80
C THR A 204 19.37 -23.10 28.20
N TYR A 205 18.62 -23.40 27.16
CA TYR A 205 18.48 -24.73 26.59
C TYR A 205 19.19 -24.90 25.23
N GLY A 206 19.69 -23.83 24.63
CA GLY A 206 20.38 -23.84 23.32
C GLY A 206 19.47 -24.22 22.16
N ILE A 207 18.17 -24.01 22.28
CA ILE A 207 17.15 -24.36 21.27
C ILE A 207 16.60 -23.07 20.68
N ASP A 208 16.68 -22.95 19.36
CA ASP A 208 16.16 -21.81 18.60
C ASP A 208 14.62 -21.90 18.47
N ILE A 209 13.91 -20.85 18.91
CA ILE A 209 12.45 -20.76 18.87
C ILE A 209 12.04 -19.78 17.80
N LYS A 210 11.18 -20.22 16.90
CA LYS A 210 10.60 -19.38 15.86
C LYS A 210 9.26 -18.80 16.33
N ILE A 211 9.09 -17.48 16.19
CA ILE A 211 7.87 -16.76 16.59
C ILE A 211 7.17 -16.22 15.36
N SER A 212 5.86 -16.43 15.26
CA SER A 212 5.03 -15.85 14.20
C SER A 212 3.60 -15.60 14.68
N GLY A 213 2.77 -15.14 13.76
CA GLY A 213 1.37 -14.78 14.01
C GLY A 213 1.13 -13.29 13.84
N MET A 214 -0.09 -12.95 13.42
CA MET A 214 -0.42 -11.58 13.04
C MET A 214 -0.13 -10.51 14.13
N PRO A 215 -0.42 -10.73 15.42
CA PRO A 215 -0.08 -9.76 16.46
C PRO A 215 1.43 -9.49 16.56
N TYR A 216 2.25 -10.54 16.45
CA TYR A 216 3.71 -10.44 16.50
C TYR A 216 4.26 -9.69 15.28
N VAL A 217 3.84 -10.10 14.08
CA VAL A 217 4.26 -9.48 12.82
C VAL A 217 3.91 -8.00 12.80
N ARG A 218 2.70 -7.63 13.21
CA ARG A 218 2.26 -6.22 13.26
C ARG A 218 3.10 -5.38 14.22
N THR A 219 3.40 -5.90 15.40
CA THR A 219 4.22 -5.19 16.38
C THR A 219 5.63 -4.97 15.84
N LYS A 220 6.26 -6.01 15.29
CA LYS A 220 7.61 -5.90 14.72
C LYS A 220 7.66 -5.01 13.47
N ASN A 221 6.63 -5.04 12.62
CA ASN A 221 6.51 -4.10 11.51
C ASN A 221 6.40 -2.64 11.96
N ALA A 222 5.58 -2.36 12.97
CA ALA A 222 5.45 -1.01 13.52
C ALA A 222 6.77 -0.48 14.10
N ASP A 223 7.52 -1.34 14.83
CA ASP A 223 8.84 -1.02 15.35
C ASP A 223 9.84 -0.72 14.22
N ASN A 224 9.84 -1.53 13.16
CA ASN A 224 10.71 -1.32 12.00
C ASN A 224 10.37 -0.02 11.27
N ILE A 225 9.09 0.27 11.02
CA ILE A 225 8.65 1.53 10.38
C ILE A 225 9.17 2.73 11.17
N LYS A 226 9.01 2.72 12.50
CA LYS A 226 9.46 3.80 13.39
C LYS A 226 10.97 4.03 13.30
N ASN A 227 11.75 2.96 13.27
CA ASN A 227 13.20 3.02 13.16
C ASN A 227 13.65 3.48 11.77
N GLU A 228 13.02 2.99 10.71
CA GLU A 228 13.34 3.37 9.34
C GLU A 228 13.03 4.83 9.04
N ILE A 229 11.88 5.37 9.48
CA ILE A 229 11.55 6.79 9.29
C ILE A 229 12.68 7.67 9.86
N THR A 230 13.13 7.37 11.06
CA THR A 230 14.22 8.11 11.71
C THR A 230 15.51 8.00 10.92
N THR A 231 15.87 6.81 10.49
CA THR A 231 17.07 6.53 9.68
C THR A 231 17.01 7.26 8.33
N PHE A 232 15.87 7.23 7.64
CA PHE A 232 15.73 7.92 6.36
C PHE A 232 15.79 9.43 6.48
N VAL A 233 15.19 10.01 7.52
CA VAL A 233 15.29 11.46 7.76
C VAL A 233 16.76 11.85 7.97
N ILE A 234 17.50 11.11 8.79
CA ILE A 234 18.92 11.40 9.05
C ILE A 234 19.76 11.23 7.78
N LEU A 235 19.60 10.13 7.06
CA LEU A 235 20.35 9.86 5.82
C LEU A 235 20.01 10.86 4.72
N ALA A 236 18.71 11.19 4.53
CA ALA A 236 18.29 12.18 3.55
C ALA A 236 18.90 13.55 3.85
N LEU A 237 18.89 13.99 5.12
CA LEU A 237 19.52 15.23 5.54
C LEU A 237 21.05 15.19 5.34
N ALA A 238 21.70 14.10 5.67
CA ALA A 238 23.15 13.95 5.52
C ALA A 238 23.58 13.99 4.06
N ILE A 239 22.98 13.15 3.21
CA ILE A 239 23.30 13.07 1.77
C ILE A 239 23.00 14.39 1.08
N THR A 240 21.83 14.97 1.32
CA THR A 240 21.46 16.24 0.72
C THR A 240 22.33 17.40 1.20
N SER A 241 22.76 17.38 2.47
CA SER A 241 23.72 18.33 3.02
C SER A 241 25.08 18.27 2.31
N ILE A 242 25.61 17.05 2.12
CA ILE A 242 26.87 16.82 1.43
C ILE A 242 26.80 17.33 0.00
N ILE A 243 25.72 16.96 -0.74
CA ILE A 243 25.56 17.36 -2.13
C ILE A 243 25.42 18.88 -2.24
N PHE A 244 24.61 19.48 -1.36
CA PHE A 244 24.40 20.92 -1.34
C PHE A 244 25.71 21.66 -1.08
N PHE A 245 26.51 21.17 -0.13
CA PHE A 245 27.82 21.73 0.16
C PHE A 245 28.79 21.60 -1.01
N LEU A 246 28.81 20.45 -1.69
CA LEU A 246 29.66 20.23 -2.87
C LEU A 246 29.31 21.18 -4.03
N PHE A 247 28.03 21.51 -4.20
CA PHE A 247 27.56 22.41 -5.27
C PHE A 247 27.80 23.87 -4.94
N PHE A 248 27.34 24.33 -3.79
CA PHE A 248 27.40 25.75 -3.43
C PHE A 248 28.71 26.16 -2.74
N ARG A 249 29.50 25.21 -2.21
CA ARG A 249 30.71 25.46 -1.39
C ARG A 249 30.50 26.52 -0.31
N SER A 250 29.29 26.64 0.20
CA SER A 250 28.87 27.63 1.15
C SER A 250 28.16 26.97 2.33
N PHE A 251 28.78 26.91 3.49
CA PHE A 251 28.14 26.43 4.71
C PHE A 251 26.87 27.20 5.03
N ARG A 252 26.83 28.50 4.73
CA ARG A 252 25.66 29.36 4.99
C ARG A 252 24.46 28.92 4.12
N ALA A 253 24.69 28.72 2.82
CA ALA A 253 23.62 28.28 1.91
C ALA A 253 23.11 26.89 2.28
N THR A 254 24.01 25.95 2.62
CA THR A 254 23.69 24.59 3.05
C THR A 254 22.85 24.61 4.33
N PHE A 255 23.31 25.37 5.36
CA PHE A 255 22.60 25.44 6.63
C PHE A 255 21.21 26.05 6.50
N ILE A 256 21.07 27.12 5.70
CA ILE A 256 19.76 27.77 5.47
C ILE A 256 18.79 26.77 4.80
N SER A 257 19.25 26.07 3.79
CA SER A 257 18.41 25.11 3.07
C SER A 257 17.96 23.95 3.97
N LEU A 258 18.90 23.39 4.76
CA LEU A 258 18.60 22.35 5.74
C LEU A 258 17.60 22.84 6.80
N PHE A 259 17.79 24.08 7.29
CA PHE A 259 16.88 24.66 8.27
C PHE A 259 15.47 24.80 7.74
N VAL A 260 15.29 25.26 6.49
CA VAL A 260 13.96 25.36 5.86
C VAL A 260 13.33 24.00 5.69
N VAL A 261 14.08 23.02 5.23
CA VAL A 261 13.60 21.67 5.00
C VAL A 261 13.25 20.98 6.32
N MET A 262 14.03 21.19 7.39
CA MET A 262 13.72 20.68 8.72
C MET A 262 12.40 21.21 9.26
N ILE A 263 12.13 22.53 9.07
CA ILE A 263 10.81 23.09 9.42
C ILE A 263 9.71 22.42 8.57
N GLY A 264 9.99 22.13 7.29
CA GLY A 264 9.07 21.40 6.42
C GLY A 264 8.74 20.00 6.95
N VAL A 265 9.75 19.26 7.43
CA VAL A 265 9.54 17.95 8.09
C VAL A 265 8.69 18.11 9.35
N VAL A 266 9.00 19.10 10.19
CA VAL A 266 8.22 19.37 11.41
C VAL A 266 6.75 19.64 11.07
N TRP A 267 6.49 20.43 10.04
CA TRP A 267 5.11 20.72 9.59
C TRP A 267 4.45 19.46 9.02
N THR A 268 5.16 18.64 8.25
CA THR A 268 4.63 17.39 7.68
C THR A 268 4.20 16.42 8.77
N VAL A 269 5.04 16.21 9.78
CA VAL A 269 4.72 15.38 10.95
C VAL A 269 3.56 15.98 11.75
N GLY A 270 3.50 17.32 11.86
CA GLY A 270 2.39 18.02 12.49
C GLY A 270 1.07 17.89 11.71
N ILE A 271 1.12 17.90 10.37
CA ILE A 271 -0.04 17.66 9.51
C ILE A 271 -0.55 16.23 9.71
N LEU A 272 0.34 15.23 9.74
CA LEU A 272 -0.03 13.84 10.07
C LEU A 272 -0.74 13.77 11.41
N GLY A 273 -0.16 14.35 12.47
CA GLY A 273 -0.77 14.39 13.80
C GLY A 273 -2.12 15.10 13.82
N LEU A 274 -2.29 16.17 13.03
CA LEU A 274 -3.56 16.89 12.91
C LEU A 274 -4.67 16.04 12.30
N PHE A 275 -4.35 15.27 11.24
CA PHE A 275 -5.31 14.36 10.62
C PHE A 275 -5.69 13.22 11.57
N ILE A 276 -4.71 12.62 12.27
CA ILE A 276 -4.97 11.57 13.26
C ILE A 276 -5.89 12.08 14.38
N ASN A 277 -5.67 13.30 14.87
CA ASN A 277 -6.50 13.89 15.92
C ASN A 277 -7.95 14.17 15.49
N ASN A 278 -8.17 14.52 14.23
CA ASN A 278 -9.48 14.90 13.70
C ASN A 278 -10.25 13.75 13.04
N SER A 279 -9.63 12.59 12.84
CA SER A 279 -10.30 11.40 12.32
C SER A 279 -11.04 10.67 13.44
N ALA A 280 -12.04 9.88 13.09
CA ALA A 280 -12.64 8.95 14.02
C ALA A 280 -11.57 7.96 14.54
N ALA A 281 -11.74 7.45 15.75
CA ALA A 281 -10.72 6.62 16.38
C ALA A 281 -10.38 5.40 15.51
N GLY A 282 -9.14 5.34 15.01
CA GLY A 282 -8.62 4.25 14.19
C GLY A 282 -8.75 4.43 12.66
N GLU A 283 -9.34 5.54 12.18
CA GLU A 283 -9.47 5.80 10.74
C GLU A 283 -8.18 6.33 10.09
N PHE A 284 -7.30 6.97 10.84
CA PHE A 284 -6.05 7.52 10.32
C PHE A 284 -4.88 7.13 11.24
N GLU A 285 -3.92 6.38 10.70
CA GLU A 285 -2.70 5.95 11.39
C GLU A 285 -1.50 6.03 10.46
N ILE A 286 -0.28 6.15 11.00
CA ILE A 286 0.92 6.15 10.18
C ILE A 286 1.21 4.74 9.67
N SER A 287 0.97 4.52 8.40
CA SER A 287 1.34 3.31 7.66
C SER A 287 2.78 3.37 7.14
N VAL A 288 3.29 2.29 6.57
CA VAL A 288 4.58 2.27 5.84
C VAL A 288 4.62 3.39 4.78
N LEU A 289 3.53 3.58 4.03
CA LEU A 289 3.48 4.57 2.95
C LEU A 289 3.46 6.01 3.49
N THR A 290 2.61 6.31 4.46
CA THR A 290 2.53 7.67 5.03
C THR A 290 3.77 8.02 5.84
N GLY A 291 4.47 7.02 6.40
CA GLY A 291 5.76 7.17 7.07
C GLY A 291 6.90 7.61 6.14
N LEU A 292 6.80 7.36 4.84
CA LEU A 292 7.78 7.82 3.85
C LEU A 292 7.64 9.33 3.51
N ILE A 293 6.52 9.99 3.87
CA ILE A 293 6.30 11.40 3.51
C ILE A 293 7.33 12.35 4.12
N PRO A 294 7.69 12.29 5.42
CA PRO A 294 8.69 13.19 5.99
C PRO A 294 10.06 13.17 5.27
N PRO A 295 10.72 12.03 5.02
CA PRO A 295 11.96 12.01 4.24
C PRO A 295 11.74 12.40 2.77
N LEU A 296 10.60 12.09 2.19
CA LEU A 296 10.24 12.51 0.83
C LEU A 296 10.18 14.05 0.70
N ILE A 297 9.63 14.74 1.69
CA ILE A 297 9.58 16.21 1.72
C ILE A 297 10.98 16.84 1.84
N ILE A 298 11.93 16.16 2.48
CA ILE A 298 13.34 16.60 2.48
C ILE A 298 13.84 16.64 1.04
N VAL A 299 13.67 15.57 0.32
CA VAL A 299 14.16 15.40 -1.04
C VAL A 299 13.49 16.38 -2.01
N ILE A 300 12.15 16.54 -1.94
CA ILE A 300 11.39 17.43 -2.83
C ILE A 300 11.59 18.92 -2.46
N GLY A 301 11.84 19.23 -1.21
CA GLY A 301 12.02 20.62 -0.76
C GLY A 301 13.33 21.26 -1.21
N ILE A 302 14.37 20.45 -1.38
CA ILE A 302 15.71 20.95 -1.71
C ILE A 302 15.79 21.61 -3.10
N PRO A 303 15.24 21.10 -4.18
CA PRO A 303 15.18 21.81 -5.46
C PRO A 303 14.64 23.23 -5.35
N ASN A 304 13.58 23.43 -4.57
CA ASN A 304 13.02 24.76 -4.33
C ASN A 304 14.05 25.70 -3.69
N CYS A 305 14.81 25.21 -2.73
CA CYS A 305 15.90 25.98 -2.11
C CYS A 305 17.02 26.30 -3.11
N ILE A 306 17.42 25.32 -3.94
CA ILE A 306 18.44 25.47 -4.98
C ILE A 306 18.06 26.57 -5.97
N PHE A 307 16.86 26.51 -6.52
CA PHE A 307 16.38 27.51 -7.48
C PHE A 307 16.36 28.92 -6.92
N LEU A 308 15.83 29.08 -5.71
CA LEU A 308 15.75 30.41 -5.06
C LEU A 308 17.14 30.96 -4.72
N ILE A 309 18.03 30.15 -4.17
CA ILE A 309 19.40 30.57 -3.78
C ILE A 309 20.24 30.87 -5.02
N ASN A 310 20.25 29.98 -6.01
CA ASN A 310 21.02 30.16 -7.25
C ASN A 310 20.60 31.45 -7.98
N LYS A 311 19.29 31.71 -8.10
CA LYS A 311 18.81 32.92 -8.73
C LYS A 311 19.13 34.18 -7.92
N TYR A 312 19.04 34.08 -6.58
CA TYR A 312 19.49 35.19 -5.73
C TYR A 312 20.96 35.52 -5.95
N GLN A 313 21.84 34.52 -5.98
CA GLN A 313 23.26 34.72 -6.24
C GLN A 313 23.53 35.33 -7.63
N HIS A 314 22.79 34.87 -8.65
CA HIS A 314 22.91 35.39 -10.00
C HIS A 314 22.45 36.87 -10.11
N GLU A 315 21.29 37.22 -9.48
CA GLU A 315 20.80 38.60 -9.49
C GLU A 315 21.68 39.56 -8.66
N VAL A 316 22.24 39.08 -7.53
CA VAL A 316 23.21 39.85 -6.75
C VAL A 316 24.49 40.11 -7.52
N ASN A 317 24.98 39.11 -8.27
CA ASN A 317 26.18 39.26 -9.09
C ASN A 317 25.98 40.32 -10.21
N LYS A 318 24.75 40.39 -10.78
CA LYS A 318 24.42 41.37 -11.82
C LYS A 318 24.25 42.79 -11.30
N HIS A 319 23.70 42.98 -10.11
CA HIS A 319 23.24 44.33 -9.65
C HIS A 319 23.94 44.83 -8.38
N GLY A 320 24.62 44.01 -7.63
CA GLY A 320 25.25 44.36 -6.36
C GLY A 320 24.27 44.82 -5.27
N ASN A 321 22.97 44.94 -5.56
CA ASN A 321 21.95 45.44 -4.64
C ASN A 321 21.06 44.32 -4.07
N LYS A 322 21.21 44.06 -2.78
CA LYS A 322 20.51 43.00 -2.04
C LYS A 322 18.99 43.10 -2.13
N ALA A 323 18.41 44.27 -1.87
CA ALA A 323 16.97 44.47 -1.84
C ALA A 323 16.30 44.31 -3.23
N LYS A 324 16.95 44.86 -4.28
CA LYS A 324 16.53 44.73 -5.67
C LYS A 324 16.59 43.26 -6.12
N SER A 325 17.68 42.57 -5.78
CA SER A 325 17.88 41.17 -6.11
C SER A 325 16.83 40.26 -5.46
N LEU A 326 16.58 40.39 -4.15
CA LEU A 326 15.55 39.62 -3.45
C LEU A 326 14.15 39.87 -4.03
N LYS A 327 13.79 41.12 -4.33
CA LYS A 327 12.53 41.45 -4.98
C LYS A 327 12.42 40.76 -6.35
N LYS A 328 13.48 40.89 -7.20
CA LYS A 328 13.50 40.25 -8.52
C LYS A 328 13.38 38.73 -8.45
N VAL A 329 14.04 38.09 -7.49
CA VAL A 329 13.93 36.61 -7.30
C VAL A 329 12.49 36.19 -7.07
N ILE A 330 11.80 36.81 -6.10
CA ILE A 330 10.41 36.49 -5.77
C ILE A 330 9.51 36.75 -6.99
N SER A 331 9.70 37.89 -7.68
CA SER A 331 8.85 38.28 -8.80
C SER A 331 9.07 37.45 -10.06
N LYS A 332 10.33 37.05 -10.37
CA LYS A 332 10.66 36.26 -11.56
C LYS A 332 10.44 34.76 -11.41
N ILE A 333 10.77 34.20 -10.24
CA ILE A 333 10.72 32.75 -10.00
C ILE A 333 9.40 32.33 -9.37
N GLY A 334 8.78 33.19 -8.56
CA GLY A 334 7.61 32.81 -7.76
C GLY A 334 6.50 32.13 -8.56
N ASN A 335 6.30 32.55 -9.79
CA ASN A 335 5.28 31.98 -10.66
C ASN A 335 5.67 30.59 -11.20
N ALA A 336 6.91 30.43 -11.67
CA ALA A 336 7.40 29.14 -12.16
C ALA A 336 7.42 28.11 -11.01
N THR A 337 7.98 28.50 -9.85
CA THR A 337 8.07 27.63 -8.67
C THR A 337 6.69 27.28 -8.10
N LEU A 338 5.71 28.22 -8.15
CA LEU A 338 4.33 27.89 -7.78
C LEU A 338 3.74 26.83 -8.70
N MET A 339 3.95 26.98 -10.02
CA MET A 339 3.43 26.02 -11.00
C MET A 339 4.07 24.64 -10.84
N THR A 340 5.39 24.56 -10.60
CA THR A 340 6.07 23.29 -10.41
C THR A 340 5.62 22.60 -9.11
N ASN A 341 5.51 23.32 -8.01
CA ASN A 341 4.99 22.71 -6.79
C ASN A 341 3.50 22.33 -6.91
N LEU A 342 2.71 23.09 -7.67
CA LEU A 342 1.32 22.75 -7.94
C LEU A 342 1.20 21.49 -8.82
N THR A 343 2.06 21.33 -9.84
CA THR A 343 2.08 20.10 -10.65
C THR A 343 2.50 18.90 -9.83
N THR A 344 3.53 19.03 -8.99
CA THR A 344 3.98 17.96 -8.09
C THR A 344 2.88 17.61 -7.07
N ALA A 345 2.30 18.61 -6.41
CA ALA A 345 1.18 18.40 -5.49
C ALA A 345 -0.03 17.77 -6.19
N SER A 346 -0.33 18.16 -7.44
CA SER A 346 -1.41 17.56 -8.23
C SER A 346 -1.15 16.09 -8.54
N GLY A 347 0.11 15.72 -8.81
CA GLY A 347 0.50 14.31 -9.00
C GLY A 347 0.13 13.45 -7.79
N PHE A 348 0.41 13.95 -6.57
CA PHE A 348 0.01 13.27 -5.33
C PHE A 348 -1.50 13.38 -5.05
N ALA A 349 -2.11 14.53 -5.36
CA ALA A 349 -3.53 14.75 -5.13
C ALA A 349 -4.43 13.81 -5.97
N THR A 350 -3.94 13.24 -7.07
CA THR A 350 -4.71 12.24 -7.83
C THR A 350 -5.04 10.99 -7.04
N PHE A 351 -4.26 10.67 -6.02
CA PHE A 351 -4.57 9.58 -5.09
C PHE A 351 -5.81 9.84 -4.23
N ILE A 352 -6.21 11.11 -4.03
CA ILE A 352 -7.42 11.47 -3.27
C ILE A 352 -8.69 10.94 -3.94
N ILE A 353 -8.66 10.81 -5.27
CA ILE A 353 -9.80 10.33 -6.07
C ILE A 353 -9.89 8.80 -6.03
N THR A 354 -8.85 8.12 -5.59
CA THR A 354 -8.90 6.67 -5.38
C THR A 354 -9.78 6.37 -4.17
N ASN A 355 -10.55 5.29 -4.24
CA ASN A 355 -11.38 4.88 -3.10
C ASN A 355 -10.59 4.11 -2.03
N SER A 356 -9.26 3.95 -2.20
CA SER A 356 -8.40 3.34 -1.17
C SER A 356 -8.07 4.36 -0.10
N THR A 357 -8.42 4.08 1.15
CA THR A 357 -8.16 4.93 2.32
C THR A 357 -6.67 5.23 2.45
N LEU A 358 -5.82 4.21 2.35
CA LEU A 358 -4.36 4.33 2.43
C LEU A 358 -3.77 5.32 1.40
N LEU A 359 -4.16 5.19 0.12
CA LEU A 359 -3.66 6.07 -0.95
C LEU A 359 -4.23 7.49 -0.82
N LYS A 360 -5.50 7.61 -0.39
CA LYS A 360 -6.15 8.89 -0.15
C LYS A 360 -5.44 9.68 0.95
N GLU A 361 -5.13 9.05 2.06
CA GLU A 361 -4.38 9.63 3.18
C GLU A 361 -2.99 10.09 2.73
N PHE A 362 -2.25 9.21 2.06
CA PHE A 362 -0.95 9.53 1.49
C PHE A 362 -1.03 10.74 0.56
N GLY A 363 -1.99 10.76 -0.37
CA GLY A 363 -2.19 11.82 -1.34
C GLY A 363 -2.51 13.18 -0.70
N ILE A 364 -3.39 13.20 0.31
CA ILE A 364 -3.76 14.42 1.05
C ILE A 364 -2.54 14.99 1.77
N VAL A 365 -1.88 14.18 2.59
CA VAL A 365 -0.76 14.64 3.41
C VAL A 365 0.42 15.06 2.56
N ALA A 366 0.79 14.27 1.54
CA ALA A 366 1.91 14.60 0.65
C ALA A 366 1.65 15.90 -0.13
N SER A 367 0.46 16.05 -0.73
CA SER A 367 0.14 17.26 -1.51
C SER A 367 0.12 18.52 -0.64
N LEU A 368 -0.47 18.47 0.57
CA LEU A 368 -0.44 19.57 1.52
C LEU A 368 0.97 19.91 1.97
N SER A 369 1.79 18.91 2.25
CA SER A 369 3.18 19.09 2.68
C SER A 369 4.06 19.70 1.59
N ILE A 370 3.83 19.34 0.30
CA ILE A 370 4.52 19.98 -0.84
C ILE A 370 4.15 21.45 -0.96
N ILE A 371 2.89 21.81 -0.78
CA ILE A 371 2.47 23.21 -0.78
C ILE A 371 3.08 23.94 0.43
N ALA A 372 3.11 23.29 1.59
CA ALA A 372 3.68 23.87 2.81
C ALA A 372 5.18 24.15 2.65
N ILE A 373 5.98 23.20 2.13
CA ILE A 373 7.43 23.43 1.92
C ILE A 373 7.69 24.52 0.89
N PHE A 374 6.88 24.63 -0.18
CA PHE A 374 6.96 25.75 -1.11
C PHE A 374 6.77 27.10 -0.40
N ILE A 375 5.73 27.23 0.43
CA ILE A 375 5.46 28.45 1.20
C ILE A 375 6.62 28.73 2.14
N LEU A 376 7.15 27.74 2.85
CA LEU A 376 8.30 27.89 3.74
C LEU A 376 9.54 28.37 2.99
N CYS A 377 9.88 27.78 1.84
CA CYS A 377 11.01 28.23 1.01
C CYS A 377 10.84 29.67 0.57
N LEU A 378 9.65 30.04 0.09
CA LEU A 378 9.35 31.38 -0.41
C LEU A 378 9.41 32.45 0.67
N LEU A 379 9.06 32.13 1.91
CA LEU A 379 9.07 33.08 3.03
C LEU A 379 10.43 33.11 3.72
N ILE A 380 10.98 31.98 4.11
CA ILE A 380 12.15 31.90 4.98
C ILE A 380 13.43 32.29 4.24
N ILE A 381 13.66 31.80 3.03
CA ILE A 381 14.91 32.06 2.29
C ILE A 381 15.10 33.58 2.06
N PRO A 382 14.16 34.35 1.48
CA PRO A 382 14.36 35.78 1.29
C PRO A 382 14.51 36.57 2.61
N ILE A 383 13.78 36.14 3.66
CA ILE A 383 13.89 36.80 4.98
C ILE A 383 15.28 36.59 5.54
N ILE A 384 15.81 35.39 5.58
CA ILE A 384 17.15 35.10 6.12
C ILE A 384 18.22 35.88 5.31
N TYR A 385 18.18 35.77 3.96
CA TYR A 385 19.14 36.50 3.11
C TYR A 385 19.02 38.01 3.24
N SER A 386 17.89 38.53 3.66
CA SER A 386 17.73 39.98 3.90
C SER A 386 18.56 40.47 5.09
N TYR A 387 18.84 39.64 6.09
CA TYR A 387 19.67 39.94 7.24
C TYR A 387 21.17 39.66 7.03
N LEU A 388 21.50 38.70 6.15
CA LEU A 388 22.87 38.30 5.88
C LEU A 388 23.62 39.29 4.99
N PRO A 389 24.96 39.38 5.11
CA PRO A 389 25.78 40.16 4.18
C PRO A 389 25.68 39.59 2.76
N ILE A 390 26.05 40.41 1.77
CA ILE A 390 26.15 40.03 0.37
C ILE A 390 27.14 38.89 0.24
N PRO A 391 26.88 37.84 -0.61
CA PRO A 391 27.83 36.76 -0.85
C PRO A 391 29.19 37.29 -1.38
N GLU A 392 30.28 36.74 -0.87
CA GLU A 392 31.62 37.06 -1.34
C GLU A 392 31.85 36.44 -2.72
N GLU A 393 32.78 36.97 -3.52
CA GLU A 393 33.13 36.43 -4.88
C GLU A 393 33.44 34.94 -4.86
N LYS A 394 34.12 34.44 -3.84
CA LYS A 394 34.39 33.01 -3.66
C LYS A 394 33.15 32.12 -3.64
N HIS A 395 32.02 32.65 -3.17
CA HIS A 395 30.73 31.95 -3.12
C HIS A 395 29.98 31.98 -4.45
N LEU A 396 30.48 32.77 -5.42
CA LEU A 396 29.91 32.94 -6.77
C LEU A 396 30.75 32.22 -7.84
N GLU A 397 31.99 31.81 -7.54
CA GLU A 397 32.89 31.10 -8.46
C GLU A 397 32.32 29.79 -9.02
N HIS A 398 31.41 29.15 -8.26
CA HIS A 398 30.77 27.91 -8.71
C HIS A 398 29.91 28.11 -9.97
N LEU A 399 29.41 29.34 -10.23
CA LEU A 399 28.61 29.67 -11.41
C LEU A 399 29.45 29.67 -12.72
N ASN A 400 30.77 29.86 -12.61
CA ASN A 400 31.70 30.00 -13.75
C ASN A 400 32.69 28.86 -13.90
N ARG A 401 32.42 27.67 -13.32
CA ARG A 401 33.33 26.54 -13.38
C ARG A 401 33.47 25.96 -14.76
N SER A 402 34.74 25.64 -15.12
CA SER A 402 35.09 25.08 -16.41
C SER A 402 34.34 23.79 -16.75
N TRP A 403 34.17 22.88 -15.79
CA TRP A 403 33.45 21.61 -16.04
C TRP A 403 31.95 21.82 -16.29
N ILE A 404 31.31 22.83 -15.67
CA ILE A 404 29.91 23.21 -15.89
C ILE A 404 29.74 23.75 -17.29
N ASN A 405 30.64 24.63 -17.70
CA ASN A 405 30.64 25.17 -19.05
C ASN A 405 30.88 24.03 -20.07
N SER A 406 31.81 23.11 -19.80
CA SER A 406 32.05 21.93 -20.63
C SER A 406 30.83 21.02 -20.73
N LEU A 407 30.09 20.83 -19.65
CA LEU A 407 28.83 20.07 -19.64
C LEU A 407 27.77 20.77 -20.50
N GLY A 408 27.60 22.08 -20.35
CA GLY A 408 26.69 22.90 -21.15
C GLY A 408 27.07 22.83 -22.64
N ASP A 409 28.34 22.98 -22.98
CA ASP A 409 28.85 22.90 -24.33
C ASP A 409 28.66 21.48 -24.92
N TRP A 410 28.88 20.44 -24.12
CA TRP A 410 28.64 19.06 -24.56
C TRP A 410 27.15 18.81 -24.86
N ILE A 411 26.23 19.26 -23.99
CA ILE A 411 24.78 19.12 -24.23
C ILE A 411 24.39 19.89 -25.49
N GLU A 412 24.81 21.17 -25.60
CA GLU A 412 24.52 22.02 -26.75
C GLU A 412 25.04 21.38 -28.06
N ASN A 413 26.30 20.94 -28.08
CA ASN A 413 26.89 20.27 -29.25
C ASN A 413 26.17 18.98 -29.63
N THR A 414 25.76 18.17 -28.62
CA THR A 414 25.01 16.93 -28.84
C THR A 414 23.66 17.22 -29.43
N VAL A 415 22.92 18.18 -28.89
CA VAL A 415 21.61 18.61 -29.40
C VAL A 415 21.75 19.20 -30.81
N LYS A 416 22.83 19.95 -31.10
CA LYS A 416 23.04 20.59 -32.37
C LYS A 416 23.44 19.60 -33.49
N LYS A 417 24.35 18.67 -33.18
CA LYS A 417 24.97 17.77 -34.19
C LYS A 417 24.26 16.42 -34.32
N SER A 418 23.58 15.94 -33.27
CA SER A 418 23.12 14.55 -33.19
C SER A 418 21.63 14.39 -32.90
N LYS A 419 20.78 15.30 -33.37
CA LYS A 419 19.32 15.24 -33.18
C LYS A 419 18.71 13.88 -33.55
N ILE A 420 19.12 13.34 -34.74
CA ILE A 420 18.61 12.07 -35.26
C ILE A 420 19.01 10.93 -34.32
N ASN A 421 20.23 10.91 -33.79
CA ASN A 421 20.69 9.88 -32.88
C ASN A 421 19.90 9.93 -31.53
N ILE A 422 19.54 11.13 -31.05
CA ILE A 422 18.71 11.29 -29.85
C ILE A 422 17.34 10.65 -30.06
N TYR A 423 16.70 10.89 -31.23
CA TYR A 423 15.42 10.24 -31.53
C TYR A 423 15.54 8.73 -31.71
N ILE A 424 16.57 8.24 -32.38
CA ILE A 424 16.81 6.80 -32.55
C ILE A 424 16.99 6.12 -31.19
N ILE A 425 17.84 6.67 -30.32
CA ILE A 425 18.07 6.13 -28.99
C ILE A 425 16.77 6.16 -28.19
N SER A 426 15.99 7.24 -28.24
CA SER A 426 14.71 7.35 -27.54
C SER A 426 13.69 6.31 -28.02
N ILE A 427 13.65 6.04 -29.32
CA ILE A 427 12.77 5.01 -29.91
C ILE A 427 13.26 3.62 -29.53
N ILE A 428 14.55 3.33 -29.53
CA ILE A 428 15.11 2.04 -29.11
C ILE A 428 14.77 1.80 -27.64
N LEU A 429 14.99 2.80 -26.78
CA LEU A 429 14.62 2.72 -25.37
C LEU A 429 13.11 2.49 -25.17
N LEU A 430 12.28 3.15 -25.96
CA LEU A 430 10.83 2.95 -25.91
C LEU A 430 10.45 1.51 -26.27
N VAL A 431 10.98 0.99 -27.39
CA VAL A 431 10.68 -0.38 -27.86
C VAL A 431 11.16 -1.42 -26.86
N THR A 432 12.40 -1.31 -26.38
CA THR A 432 12.92 -2.23 -25.36
C THR A 432 12.11 -2.17 -24.08
N SER A 433 11.67 -0.98 -23.67
CA SER A 433 10.84 -0.82 -22.47
C SER A 433 9.47 -1.47 -22.64
N ILE A 434 8.84 -1.36 -23.82
CA ILE A 434 7.56 -2.04 -24.11
C ILE A 434 7.72 -3.56 -23.97
N ILE A 435 8.84 -4.14 -24.42
CA ILE A 435 9.12 -5.57 -24.24
C ILE A 435 9.24 -5.92 -22.76
N GLY A 436 9.91 -5.06 -21.98
CA GLY A 436 10.01 -5.24 -20.51
C GLY A 436 8.65 -5.16 -19.80
N ILE A 437 7.76 -4.27 -20.24
CA ILE A 437 6.42 -4.12 -19.64
C ILE A 437 5.61 -5.42 -19.74
N TYR A 438 5.74 -6.18 -20.81
CA TYR A 438 5.08 -7.49 -20.94
C TYR A 438 5.56 -8.53 -19.95
N GLN A 439 6.69 -8.32 -19.27
CA GLN A 439 7.24 -9.21 -18.25
C GLN A 439 6.81 -8.81 -16.83
N ILE A 440 6.10 -7.69 -16.67
CA ILE A 440 5.65 -7.22 -15.35
C ILE A 440 4.59 -8.17 -14.81
N ARG A 441 4.78 -8.59 -13.57
CA ARG A 441 3.83 -9.39 -12.80
C ARG A 441 3.11 -8.52 -11.78
N ILE A 442 1.90 -8.90 -11.42
CA ILE A 442 1.16 -8.28 -10.33
C ILE A 442 1.27 -9.20 -9.12
N SER A 443 1.96 -8.77 -8.07
CA SER A 443 2.13 -9.57 -6.88
C SER A 443 1.07 -9.24 -5.83
N GLY A 444 0.35 -10.25 -5.38
CA GLY A 444 -0.49 -10.21 -4.20
C GLY A 444 0.23 -10.70 -2.94
N SER A 445 1.56 -10.87 -3.03
CA SER A 445 2.41 -11.31 -1.93
C SER A 445 2.46 -10.25 -0.83
N ILE A 446 2.10 -10.63 0.38
CA ILE A 446 2.29 -9.80 1.58
C ILE A 446 3.72 -9.93 2.06
N ILE A 447 4.31 -11.11 1.89
CA ILE A 447 5.69 -11.43 2.34
C ILE A 447 6.70 -10.56 1.61
N ASP A 448 6.50 -10.30 0.32
CA ASP A 448 7.38 -9.44 -0.47
C ASP A 448 7.45 -7.99 0.02
N ASP A 449 6.42 -7.50 0.68
CA ASP A 449 6.36 -6.15 1.26
C ASP A 449 6.82 -6.10 2.72
N MET A 450 7.16 -7.26 3.32
CA MET A 450 7.74 -7.31 4.66
C MET A 450 9.25 -6.99 4.65
N PRO A 451 9.83 -6.60 5.79
CA PRO A 451 11.26 -6.33 5.91
C PRO A 451 12.06 -7.64 5.87
N GLN A 452 12.55 -7.98 4.66
CA GLN A 452 13.20 -9.25 4.37
C GLN A 452 14.57 -9.44 5.09
N LYS A 453 15.16 -8.36 5.58
CA LYS A 453 16.45 -8.39 6.31
C LYS A 453 16.28 -8.47 7.83
N ALA A 454 15.05 -8.40 8.32
CA ALA A 454 14.77 -8.48 9.74
C ALA A 454 14.87 -9.93 10.24
N ASP A 455 15.48 -10.16 11.41
CA ASP A 455 15.68 -11.49 11.98
C ASP A 455 14.38 -12.29 12.10
N TRP A 456 13.27 -11.63 12.41
CA TRP A 456 11.96 -12.28 12.53
C TRP A 456 11.32 -12.67 11.18
N PHE A 457 11.89 -12.23 10.04
CA PHE A 457 11.42 -12.65 8.71
C PHE A 457 11.68 -14.14 8.46
N ASP A 458 12.85 -14.64 8.88
CA ASP A 458 13.19 -16.06 8.78
C ASP A 458 12.22 -16.93 9.61
N ASP A 459 11.71 -16.41 10.70
CA ASP A 459 10.71 -17.10 11.53
C ASP A 459 9.38 -17.27 10.78
N ILE A 460 8.95 -16.26 10.02
CA ILE A 460 7.76 -16.36 9.16
C ILE A 460 7.96 -17.42 8.07
N MET A 461 9.10 -17.38 7.38
CA MET A 461 9.44 -18.34 6.32
C MET A 461 9.54 -19.78 6.85
N PHE A 462 9.96 -19.93 8.11
CA PHE A 462 9.91 -21.23 8.79
C PHE A 462 8.49 -21.79 8.86
N TYR A 463 7.50 -21.00 9.30
CA TYR A 463 6.11 -21.45 9.37
C TYR A 463 5.50 -21.71 8.01
N GLU A 464 5.82 -20.89 7.01
CA GLU A 464 5.36 -21.11 5.65
C GLU A 464 5.83 -22.47 5.09
N LYS A 465 7.08 -22.83 5.37
CA LYS A 465 7.65 -24.10 4.93
C LYS A 465 7.12 -25.30 5.72
N GLU A 466 7.07 -25.19 7.07
CA GLU A 466 6.76 -26.32 7.95
C GLU A 466 5.27 -26.61 8.07
N PHE A 467 4.39 -25.61 7.87
CA PHE A 467 2.94 -25.72 8.07
C PHE A 467 2.12 -25.32 6.83
N ASN A 468 2.73 -25.22 5.65
CA ASN A 468 2.09 -24.89 4.37
C ASN A 468 1.30 -23.57 4.38
N GLY A 469 1.87 -22.53 4.99
CA GLY A 469 1.29 -21.19 4.99
C GLY A 469 1.04 -20.62 6.37
N ILE A 470 0.92 -19.31 6.41
CA ILE A 470 0.70 -18.53 7.63
C ILE A 470 -0.57 -17.70 7.57
N MET A 471 -1.12 -17.51 6.37
CA MET A 471 -2.23 -16.59 6.14
C MET A 471 -3.54 -17.36 6.04
N PRO A 472 -4.56 -17.02 6.85
CA PRO A 472 -5.83 -17.73 6.83
C PRO A 472 -6.62 -17.43 5.55
N LEU A 473 -7.11 -18.49 4.92
CA LEU A 473 -8.15 -18.51 3.92
C LEU A 473 -9.40 -19.12 4.56
N GLU A 474 -10.47 -18.35 4.59
CA GLU A 474 -11.71 -18.74 5.25
C GLU A 474 -12.84 -18.97 4.24
N ILE A 475 -13.56 -20.05 4.42
CA ILE A 475 -14.73 -20.34 3.61
C ILE A 475 -15.92 -20.45 4.56
N LEU A 476 -16.80 -19.46 4.50
CA LEU A 476 -18.06 -19.43 5.21
C LEU A 476 -19.10 -20.21 4.41
N ILE A 477 -19.76 -21.17 5.02
CA ILE A 477 -20.86 -21.94 4.42
C ILE A 477 -22.17 -21.63 5.13
N ASP A 478 -23.19 -21.21 4.37
CA ASP A 478 -24.56 -20.97 4.85
C ASP A 478 -25.48 -22.10 4.38
N PHE A 479 -25.90 -22.93 5.28
CA PHE A 479 -26.86 -23.98 5.00
C PHE A 479 -28.30 -23.50 4.77
N LYS A 480 -28.57 -22.21 4.86
CA LYS A 480 -29.87 -21.54 4.71
C LYS A 480 -30.93 -21.99 5.72
N ARG A 481 -30.67 -22.95 6.58
CA ARG A 481 -31.56 -23.44 7.66
C ARG A 481 -30.77 -23.84 8.88
N GLN A 482 -31.33 -23.59 10.04
CA GLN A 482 -30.75 -23.96 11.34
C GLN A 482 -30.59 -25.49 11.50
N LYS A 483 -29.65 -25.90 12.35
CA LYS A 483 -29.33 -27.29 12.73
C LYS A 483 -28.91 -28.21 11.57
N ARG A 484 -28.66 -27.67 10.37
CA ARG A 484 -28.22 -28.50 9.21
C ARG A 484 -26.82 -29.04 9.34
N ILE A 485 -25.96 -28.39 10.11
CA ILE A 485 -24.61 -28.87 10.41
C ILE A 485 -24.61 -30.27 11.05
N GLN A 486 -25.69 -30.64 11.76
CA GLN A 486 -25.82 -31.96 12.36
C GLN A 486 -26.19 -33.06 11.34
N ASN A 487 -26.53 -32.73 10.11
CA ASN A 487 -26.95 -33.68 9.10
C ASN A 487 -25.72 -34.26 8.35
N LEU A 488 -25.55 -35.58 8.37
CA LEU A 488 -24.45 -36.31 7.72
C LEU A 488 -24.31 -36.04 6.22
N ARG A 489 -25.43 -35.74 5.54
CA ARG A 489 -25.41 -35.38 4.12
C ARG A 489 -24.57 -34.14 3.87
N TYR A 490 -24.73 -33.12 4.71
CA TYR A 490 -23.95 -31.86 4.59
C TYR A 490 -22.50 -32.04 5.05
N LEU A 491 -22.26 -32.80 6.13
CA LEU A 491 -20.90 -33.13 6.56
C LEU A 491 -20.12 -33.89 5.48
N ARG A 492 -20.75 -34.80 4.74
CA ARG A 492 -20.09 -35.49 3.62
C ARG A 492 -19.78 -34.58 2.45
N LYS A 493 -20.68 -33.61 2.16
CA LYS A 493 -20.43 -32.61 1.12
C LYS A 493 -19.24 -31.71 1.50
N MET A 494 -19.18 -31.28 2.77
CA MET A 494 -18.03 -30.54 3.28
C MET A 494 -16.75 -31.37 3.26
N ASP A 495 -16.79 -32.63 3.61
CA ASP A 495 -15.62 -33.52 3.52
C ASP A 495 -15.05 -33.65 2.09
N THR A 496 -15.94 -33.60 1.10
CA THR A 496 -15.52 -33.58 -0.32
C THR A 496 -14.81 -32.26 -0.66
N ILE A 497 -15.32 -31.13 -0.17
CA ILE A 497 -14.68 -29.82 -0.33
C ILE A 497 -13.32 -29.79 0.38
N GLU A 498 -13.25 -30.27 1.64
CA GLU A 498 -11.99 -30.35 2.39
C GLU A 498 -10.94 -31.22 1.69
N LYS A 499 -11.34 -32.30 1.05
CA LYS A 499 -10.42 -33.15 0.27
C LYS A 499 -9.83 -32.38 -0.91
N THR A 500 -10.65 -31.66 -1.65
CA THR A 500 -10.16 -30.81 -2.74
C THR A 500 -9.17 -29.75 -2.22
N ILE A 501 -9.48 -29.05 -1.13
CA ILE A 501 -8.56 -28.09 -0.52
C ILE A 501 -7.24 -28.74 -0.10
N ASN A 502 -7.30 -29.96 0.47
CA ASN A 502 -6.11 -30.70 0.91
C ASN A 502 -5.25 -31.23 -0.26
N GLU A 503 -5.79 -31.30 -1.47
CA GLU A 503 -5.06 -31.68 -2.69
C GLU A 503 -4.28 -30.52 -3.31
N ILE A 504 -4.57 -29.28 -2.89
CA ILE A 504 -3.90 -28.06 -3.36
C ILE A 504 -2.59 -27.85 -2.57
N PRO A 505 -1.41 -27.91 -3.21
CA PRO A 505 -0.12 -27.90 -2.50
C PRO A 505 0.20 -26.58 -1.79
N GLU A 506 -0.43 -25.50 -2.23
CA GLU A 506 -0.26 -24.15 -1.66
C GLU A 506 -1.14 -23.89 -0.44
N LEU A 507 -2.02 -24.83 -0.10
CA LEU A 507 -2.90 -24.73 1.07
C LEU A 507 -2.50 -25.74 2.15
N SER A 508 -2.70 -25.36 3.40
CA SER A 508 -2.56 -26.26 4.54
C SER A 508 -3.76 -27.20 4.63
N LYS A 509 -3.62 -28.24 5.43
CA LYS A 509 -4.76 -29.10 5.79
C LYS A 509 -5.91 -28.25 6.35
N PRO A 510 -7.12 -28.36 5.76
CA PRO A 510 -8.27 -27.60 6.23
C PRO A 510 -8.78 -28.11 7.59
N ILE A 511 -9.30 -27.19 8.38
CA ILE A 511 -9.91 -27.46 9.69
C ILE A 511 -11.34 -26.96 9.68
N SER A 512 -12.28 -27.82 10.11
CA SER A 512 -13.70 -27.46 10.21
C SER A 512 -14.43 -28.38 11.19
N VAL A 513 -15.75 -28.26 11.26
CA VAL A 513 -16.62 -29.22 11.99
C VAL A 513 -16.47 -30.65 11.48
N VAL A 514 -16.04 -30.86 10.24
CA VAL A 514 -15.82 -32.19 9.69
C VAL A 514 -14.61 -32.84 10.36
N SER A 515 -13.52 -32.11 10.51
CA SER A 515 -12.32 -32.59 11.20
C SER A 515 -12.64 -32.98 12.64
N LEU A 516 -13.47 -32.16 13.33
CA LEU A 516 -13.95 -32.46 14.67
C LEU A 516 -14.87 -33.68 14.72
N SER A 517 -15.77 -33.82 13.74
CA SER A 517 -16.64 -35.00 13.61
C SER A 517 -15.84 -36.31 13.42
N LYS A 518 -14.77 -36.27 12.60
CA LYS A 518 -13.85 -37.39 12.42
C LYS A 518 -13.13 -37.75 13.72
N TYR A 519 -12.68 -36.75 14.48
CA TYR A 519 -12.03 -36.92 15.78
C TYR A 519 -12.96 -37.56 16.82
N ILE A 520 -14.21 -37.09 16.92
CA ILE A 520 -15.23 -37.63 17.81
C ILE A 520 -15.54 -39.12 17.41
N THR A 521 -15.58 -39.43 16.12
CA THR A 521 -15.80 -40.80 15.65
C THR A 521 -14.62 -41.70 16.03
N GLN A 522 -13.39 -41.22 15.88
CA GLN A 522 -12.19 -41.94 16.33
C GLN A 522 -12.23 -42.19 17.85
N ALA A 523 -12.63 -41.18 18.65
CA ALA A 523 -12.78 -41.32 20.09
C ALA A 523 -13.82 -42.39 20.45
N TYR A 524 -14.94 -42.43 19.75
CA TYR A 524 -15.97 -43.46 19.94
C TYR A 524 -15.40 -44.91 19.77
N TYR A 525 -14.44 -45.06 18.87
CA TYR A 525 -13.70 -46.33 18.65
C TYR A 525 -12.38 -46.43 19.44
N ASN A 526 -12.36 -45.84 20.64
CA ASN A 526 -11.23 -45.90 21.57
C ASN A 526 -9.91 -45.34 21.02
N GLY A 527 -9.97 -44.32 20.19
CA GLY A 527 -8.80 -43.64 19.66
C GLY A 527 -8.09 -44.34 18.50
N ASN A 528 -8.71 -45.34 17.87
CA ASN A 528 -8.12 -46.06 16.76
C ASN A 528 -8.07 -45.16 15.49
N PRO A 529 -6.88 -44.86 14.92
CA PRO A 529 -6.73 -43.95 13.78
C PRO A 529 -7.45 -44.39 12.51
N LYS A 530 -7.72 -45.69 12.33
CA LYS A 530 -8.50 -46.20 11.20
C LYS A 530 -9.93 -45.67 11.18
N TYR A 531 -10.45 -45.22 12.31
CA TYR A 531 -11.80 -44.62 12.42
C TYR A 531 -11.80 -43.09 12.47
N TYR A 532 -10.72 -42.46 12.03
CA TYR A 532 -10.71 -41.02 11.77
C TYR A 532 -11.47 -40.69 10.48
N GLN A 533 -12.80 -40.82 10.54
CA GLN A 533 -13.70 -40.64 9.42
C GLN A 533 -15.07 -40.16 9.87
N ILE A 534 -15.89 -39.65 8.94
CA ILE A 534 -17.26 -39.25 9.22
C ILE A 534 -18.07 -40.48 9.70
N PRO A 535 -18.91 -40.32 10.75
CA PRO A 535 -19.72 -41.42 11.26
C PRO A 535 -20.73 -41.91 10.22
N THR A 536 -21.04 -43.23 10.26
CA THR A 536 -22.13 -43.78 9.47
C THR A 536 -23.50 -43.44 10.03
N ASN A 537 -24.56 -43.54 9.23
CA ASN A 537 -25.94 -43.31 9.69
C ASN A 537 -26.33 -44.19 10.87
N GLN A 538 -25.78 -45.39 10.95
CA GLN A 538 -26.06 -46.34 12.02
C GLN A 538 -25.40 -45.94 13.36
N ILE A 539 -24.22 -45.34 13.32
CA ILE A 539 -23.43 -45.05 14.53
C ILE A 539 -23.69 -43.63 15.06
N LYS A 540 -24.08 -42.71 14.16
CA LYS A 540 -24.38 -41.32 14.53
C LYS A 540 -25.31 -41.16 15.74
N PRO A 541 -26.44 -41.89 15.90
CA PRO A 541 -27.31 -41.73 17.06
C PRO A 541 -26.59 -42.08 18.40
N PHE A 542 -25.73 -43.06 18.35
CA PHE A 542 -24.94 -43.47 19.52
C PHE A 542 -23.91 -42.40 19.89
N ILE A 543 -23.14 -41.94 18.91
CA ILE A 543 -22.19 -40.84 19.12
C ILE A 543 -22.90 -39.59 19.67
N ALA A 544 -24.06 -39.22 19.11
CA ALA A 544 -24.86 -38.07 19.57
C ALA A 544 -25.31 -38.23 21.04
N THR A 545 -25.63 -39.46 21.48
CA THR A 545 -25.98 -39.70 22.88
C THR A 545 -24.79 -39.48 23.79
N PHE A 546 -23.60 -39.88 23.40
CA PHE A 546 -22.38 -39.65 24.17
C PHE A 546 -22.00 -38.16 24.21
N ALA A 547 -22.14 -37.45 23.09
CA ALA A 547 -21.82 -36.05 22.95
C ALA A 547 -22.75 -35.15 23.79
N LYS A 548 -24.07 -35.43 23.81
CA LYS A 548 -25.04 -34.66 24.62
C LYS A 548 -24.72 -34.63 26.10
N THR A 549 -24.21 -35.74 26.66
CA THR A 549 -23.87 -35.88 28.07
C THR A 549 -22.51 -35.23 28.42
N THR A 550 -21.71 -34.87 27.43
CA THR A 550 -20.37 -34.33 27.61
C THR A 550 -20.37 -32.80 27.76
N VAL A 551 -21.30 -32.10 27.09
CA VAL A 551 -21.30 -30.63 26.90
C VAL A 551 -21.50 -29.84 28.22
N SER A 552 -21.83 -30.48 29.34
CA SER A 552 -22.14 -29.74 30.55
C SER A 552 -20.93 -29.36 31.43
N ASN A 553 -19.69 -29.77 31.12
CA ASN A 553 -18.57 -29.64 32.05
C ASN A 553 -17.21 -29.27 31.44
N SER A 554 -17.10 -28.82 30.20
CA SER A 554 -15.81 -28.38 29.66
C SER A 554 -15.83 -26.94 29.16
N ASP A 555 -14.95 -26.11 29.71
CA ASP A 555 -14.74 -24.72 29.28
C ASP A 555 -14.19 -24.54 27.83
N VAL A 556 -13.96 -25.63 27.11
CA VAL A 556 -13.44 -25.60 25.73
C VAL A 556 -14.55 -25.94 24.75
N ASP A 557 -15.27 -24.94 24.29
CA ASP A 557 -16.30 -25.07 23.28
C ASP A 557 -15.70 -25.10 21.88
N LEU A 558 -14.94 -26.17 21.55
CA LEU A 558 -14.27 -26.36 20.26
C LEU A 558 -15.22 -26.20 19.04
N ILE A 559 -16.52 -26.40 19.26
CA ILE A 559 -17.52 -26.29 18.17
C ILE A 559 -17.79 -24.83 17.82
N LYS A 560 -17.78 -23.92 18.82
CA LYS A 560 -18.07 -22.48 18.60
C LYS A 560 -17.09 -21.81 17.63
N ASN A 561 -15.86 -22.32 17.56
CA ASN A 561 -14.86 -21.79 16.66
C ASN A 561 -15.15 -22.12 15.17
N TYR A 562 -15.96 -23.14 14.88
CA TYR A 562 -16.23 -23.61 13.54
C TYR A 562 -17.68 -23.61 13.12
N ALA A 563 -18.62 -23.38 14.06
CA ALA A 563 -20.05 -23.31 13.80
C ALA A 563 -20.71 -22.25 14.67
N ASP A 564 -21.68 -21.56 14.10
CA ASP A 564 -22.51 -20.62 14.85
C ASP A 564 -23.46 -21.35 15.82
N SER A 565 -24.01 -20.64 16.80
CA SER A 565 -24.90 -21.20 17.81
C SER A 565 -26.19 -21.82 17.24
N THR A 566 -26.63 -21.36 16.05
CA THR A 566 -27.83 -21.90 15.40
C THR A 566 -27.57 -23.15 14.57
N GLY A 567 -26.30 -23.46 14.25
CA GLY A 567 -25.91 -24.54 13.32
C GLY A 567 -26.35 -24.32 11.89
N ARG A 568 -26.53 -23.06 11.50
CA ARG A 568 -26.77 -22.60 10.13
C ARG A 568 -25.48 -22.29 9.40
N TYR A 569 -24.56 -21.61 10.08
CA TYR A 569 -23.29 -21.19 9.51
C TYR A 569 -22.14 -22.08 10.02
N THR A 570 -21.21 -22.35 9.15
CA THR A 570 -19.97 -23.04 9.50
C THR A 570 -18.82 -22.48 8.69
N ARG A 571 -17.60 -22.57 9.22
CA ARG A 571 -16.40 -22.17 8.48
C ARG A 571 -15.48 -23.36 8.23
N ILE A 572 -14.74 -23.26 7.12
CA ILE A 572 -13.57 -24.09 6.82
C ILE A 572 -12.40 -23.13 6.80
N THR A 573 -11.40 -23.36 7.65
CA THR A 573 -10.17 -22.59 7.71
C THR A 573 -9.03 -23.40 7.11
N ALA A 574 -8.31 -22.83 6.16
CA ALA A 574 -7.03 -23.33 5.67
C ALA A 574 -6.02 -22.18 5.70
N PHE A 575 -4.74 -22.49 5.90
CA PHE A 575 -3.69 -21.50 5.74
C PHE A 575 -3.13 -21.61 4.32
N MET A 576 -2.79 -20.48 3.73
CA MET A 576 -2.24 -20.42 2.38
C MET A 576 -0.79 -19.94 2.40
N LYS A 577 0.01 -20.48 1.49
CA LYS A 577 1.32 -19.95 1.16
C LYS A 577 1.19 -18.64 0.44
N ASP A 578 2.23 -17.85 0.53
CA ASP A 578 2.35 -16.67 -0.29
C ASP A 578 2.45 -17.04 -1.77
N MET A 579 1.65 -16.38 -2.62
CA MET A 579 1.56 -16.69 -4.04
C MET A 579 1.14 -15.50 -4.89
N GLU A 580 1.36 -15.62 -6.20
CA GLU A 580 0.91 -14.64 -7.19
C GLU A 580 -0.62 -14.60 -7.32
N ILE A 581 -1.17 -13.45 -7.73
CA ILE A 581 -2.63 -13.22 -7.82
C ILE A 581 -3.28 -14.22 -8.79
N GLU A 582 -2.65 -14.48 -9.93
CA GLU A 582 -3.15 -15.38 -10.95
C GLU A 582 -3.36 -16.80 -10.40
N ARG A 583 -2.38 -17.29 -9.62
CA ARG A 583 -2.46 -18.62 -8.99
C ARG A 583 -3.57 -18.68 -7.95
N MET A 584 -3.74 -17.61 -7.16
CA MET A 584 -4.84 -17.55 -6.20
C MET A 584 -6.21 -17.52 -6.88
N GLU A 585 -6.34 -16.84 -8.03
CA GLU A 585 -7.59 -16.84 -8.79
C GLU A 585 -7.92 -18.22 -9.38
N GLU A 586 -6.90 -19.00 -9.77
CA GLU A 586 -7.10 -20.39 -10.17
C GLU A 586 -7.59 -21.25 -9.00
N ILE A 587 -6.94 -21.14 -7.85
CA ILE A 587 -7.33 -21.87 -6.62
C ILE A 587 -8.75 -21.45 -6.18
N GLU A 588 -9.04 -20.16 -6.18
CA GLU A 588 -10.38 -19.65 -5.88
C GLU A 588 -11.44 -20.28 -6.79
N LYS A 589 -11.16 -20.30 -8.09
CA LYS A 589 -12.06 -20.89 -9.08
C LYS A 589 -12.27 -22.38 -8.82
N GLU A 590 -11.20 -23.14 -8.59
CA GLU A 590 -11.27 -24.57 -8.29
C GLU A 590 -12.12 -24.84 -7.05
N ILE A 591 -11.92 -24.08 -5.98
CA ILE A 591 -12.70 -24.19 -4.74
C ILE A 591 -14.16 -23.82 -5.00
N ARG A 592 -14.44 -22.74 -5.73
CA ARG A 592 -15.81 -22.28 -6.07
C ARG A 592 -16.54 -23.34 -6.89
N ASP A 593 -15.90 -23.85 -7.95
CA ASP A 593 -16.50 -24.87 -8.81
C ASP A 593 -16.86 -26.11 -8.00
N LYS A 594 -15.98 -26.50 -7.05
CA LYS A 594 -16.24 -27.66 -6.18
C LYS A 594 -17.36 -27.41 -5.18
N ILE A 595 -17.44 -26.21 -4.61
CA ILE A 595 -18.53 -25.87 -3.68
C ILE A 595 -19.85 -25.82 -4.44
N GLU A 596 -19.88 -25.19 -5.63
CA GLU A 596 -21.08 -25.14 -6.46
C GLU A 596 -21.57 -26.54 -6.90
N ASP A 597 -20.64 -27.47 -7.22
CA ASP A 597 -20.98 -28.86 -7.51
C ASP A 597 -21.66 -29.57 -6.30
N GLN A 598 -21.12 -29.34 -5.10
CA GLN A 598 -21.65 -29.98 -3.90
C GLN A 598 -22.86 -29.27 -3.30
N MET A 599 -22.85 -27.92 -3.30
CA MET A 599 -23.84 -27.07 -2.66
C MET A 599 -24.22 -25.92 -3.61
N PRO A 600 -24.96 -26.17 -4.70
CA PRO A 600 -25.25 -25.19 -5.72
C PRO A 600 -26.00 -23.98 -5.14
N SER A 601 -25.57 -22.80 -5.57
CA SER A 601 -26.30 -21.55 -5.30
C SER A 601 -27.65 -21.56 -5.96
N LYS A 602 -28.67 -21.04 -5.27
CA LYS A 602 -30.03 -21.04 -5.78
C LYS A 602 -30.26 -19.82 -6.68
N LEU A 603 -30.52 -20.05 -7.97
CA LEU A 603 -30.99 -19.01 -8.86
C LEU A 603 -32.39 -18.54 -8.40
N ILE A 604 -32.52 -17.25 -8.16
CA ILE A 604 -33.76 -16.62 -7.74
C ILE A 604 -34.46 -16.00 -8.93
N ASP A 605 -33.71 -15.23 -9.73
CA ASP A 605 -34.23 -14.53 -10.90
C ASP A 605 -33.13 -14.30 -11.95
N SER A 606 -33.54 -14.10 -13.20
CA SER A 606 -32.65 -13.74 -14.30
C SER A 606 -33.44 -13.00 -15.39
N GLY A 607 -32.77 -12.10 -16.08
CA GLY A 607 -33.39 -11.33 -17.15
C GLY A 607 -32.51 -10.32 -17.80
N THR A 608 -33.10 -9.42 -18.55
CA THR A 608 -32.42 -8.28 -19.18
C THR A 608 -33.08 -6.99 -18.70
N ILE A 609 -32.31 -6.00 -18.32
CA ILE A 609 -32.83 -4.70 -17.89
C ILE A 609 -33.30 -3.94 -19.11
N GLY A 610 -34.61 -3.71 -19.23
CA GLY A 610 -35.23 -3.04 -20.38
C GLY A 610 -35.10 -3.81 -21.69
N LYS A 611 -35.02 -3.09 -22.83
CA LYS A 611 -34.84 -3.70 -24.14
C LYS A 611 -33.38 -3.90 -24.50
N LYS A 612 -33.03 -5.03 -25.11
CA LYS A 612 -31.68 -5.33 -25.56
C LYS A 612 -31.26 -4.33 -26.67
N PRO A 613 -30.30 -3.41 -26.38
CA PRO A 613 -29.89 -2.36 -27.33
C PRO A 613 -28.79 -2.84 -28.28
N SER A 614 -28.40 -1.99 -29.24
CA SER A 614 -27.18 -2.21 -30.03
C SER A 614 -25.93 -2.13 -29.13
N LYS A 615 -24.80 -2.75 -29.56
CA LYS A 615 -23.54 -2.74 -28.79
C LYS A 615 -23.06 -1.33 -28.41
N ILE A 616 -23.22 -0.34 -29.28
CA ILE A 616 -22.82 1.05 -29.05
C ILE A 616 -23.72 1.68 -27.95
N LEU A 617 -25.02 1.47 -28.04
CA LEU A 617 -25.97 2.01 -27.08
C LEU A 617 -25.79 1.37 -25.70
N LEU A 618 -25.45 0.08 -25.65
CA LEU A 618 -25.11 -0.62 -24.42
C LEU A 618 -23.91 0.05 -23.72
N TYR A 619 -22.86 0.39 -24.49
CA TYR A 619 -21.70 1.09 -23.96
C TYR A 619 -22.02 2.50 -23.45
N ILE A 620 -22.88 3.21 -24.15
CA ILE A 620 -23.35 4.55 -23.74
C ILE A 620 -24.18 4.46 -22.45
N ASN A 621 -25.08 3.48 -22.34
CA ASN A 621 -25.89 3.26 -21.14
C ASN A 621 -25.02 2.91 -19.93
N LYS A 622 -24.00 2.08 -20.11
CA LYS A 622 -23.00 1.80 -19.09
C LYS A 622 -22.29 3.07 -18.62
N LEU A 623 -21.82 3.90 -19.56
CA LEU A 623 -21.14 5.15 -19.24
C LEU A 623 -22.06 6.14 -18.50
N LYS A 624 -23.30 6.27 -18.92
CA LYS A 624 -24.33 7.09 -18.24
C LYS A 624 -24.57 6.60 -16.81
N SER A 625 -24.71 5.30 -16.61
CA SER A 625 -24.94 4.73 -15.28
C SER A 625 -23.76 5.01 -14.34
N ILE A 626 -22.52 4.86 -14.81
CA ILE A 626 -21.32 5.20 -14.04
C ILE A 626 -21.29 6.70 -13.68
N LEU A 627 -21.59 7.57 -14.63
CA LEU A 627 -21.61 9.02 -14.41
C LEU A 627 -22.72 9.44 -13.43
N GLN A 628 -23.90 8.85 -13.50
CA GLN A 628 -25.01 9.14 -12.58
C GLN A 628 -24.65 8.80 -11.13
N VAL A 629 -24.03 7.65 -10.88
CA VAL A 629 -23.64 7.26 -9.52
C VAL A 629 -22.45 8.08 -9.02
N SER A 630 -21.42 8.26 -9.83
CA SER A 630 -20.17 8.94 -9.40
C SER A 630 -20.30 10.46 -9.30
N LEU A 631 -21.11 11.10 -10.15
CA LEU A 631 -21.23 12.56 -10.17
C LEU A 631 -22.48 13.10 -9.45
N LEU A 632 -23.56 12.30 -9.41
CA LEU A 632 -24.84 12.73 -8.82
C LEU A 632 -25.14 12.07 -7.47
N ASN A 633 -24.21 11.30 -6.93
CA ASN A 633 -24.37 10.57 -5.65
C ASN A 633 -25.68 9.76 -5.58
N GLN A 634 -26.11 9.17 -6.69
CA GLN A 634 -27.30 8.32 -6.71
C GLN A 634 -26.96 6.92 -6.24
N GLU A 635 -27.86 6.34 -5.43
CA GLU A 635 -27.72 4.94 -5.02
C GLU A 635 -27.77 4.01 -6.24
N PRO A 636 -26.92 2.96 -6.32
CA PRO A 636 -26.97 1.98 -7.39
C PRO A 636 -28.24 1.14 -7.28
N LEU A 637 -29.10 1.22 -8.29
CA LEU A 637 -30.41 0.61 -8.31
C LEU A 637 -30.56 -0.42 -9.44
N LEU A 638 -31.19 -1.53 -9.15
CA LEU A 638 -31.73 -2.44 -10.14
C LEU A 638 -33.24 -2.16 -10.26
N TYR A 639 -33.67 -1.62 -11.43
CA TYR A 639 -35.08 -1.28 -11.63
C TYR A 639 -35.93 -2.51 -11.86
N ASP A 640 -37.15 -2.46 -11.36
CA ASP A 640 -38.46 -3.06 -11.52
C ASP A 640 -38.65 -4.15 -12.62
N SER A 641 -37.66 -4.91 -12.98
CA SER A 641 -37.85 -6.02 -13.92
C SER A 641 -37.78 -7.41 -13.25
N THR A 642 -37.60 -7.47 -11.95
CA THR A 642 -37.53 -8.75 -11.26
C THR A 642 -38.90 -9.28 -10.93
N LYS A 643 -39.38 -10.27 -11.71
CA LYS A 643 -40.62 -10.99 -11.45
C LYS A 643 -40.69 -11.67 -10.07
N ASN A 644 -39.53 -11.79 -9.40
CA ASN A 644 -39.38 -12.48 -8.13
C ASN A 644 -38.82 -11.58 -7.02
N PHE A 645 -39.09 -10.27 -7.07
CA PHE A 645 -38.60 -9.30 -6.08
C PHE A 645 -38.83 -9.74 -4.63
N GLU A 646 -40.01 -10.27 -4.30
CA GLU A 646 -40.29 -10.76 -2.95
C GLU A 646 -39.39 -11.89 -2.49
N LYS A 647 -38.86 -12.71 -3.40
CA LYS A 647 -38.00 -13.86 -3.10
C LYS A 647 -36.51 -13.48 -2.91
N VAL A 648 -36.14 -12.29 -3.33
CA VAL A 648 -34.79 -11.77 -3.16
C VAL A 648 -34.63 -11.31 -1.73
N ASN A 649 -33.53 -11.66 -1.10
CA ASN A 649 -33.16 -11.23 0.26
C ASN A 649 -31.97 -10.29 0.25
N ILE A 650 -31.86 -9.47 1.30
CA ILE A 650 -30.62 -8.71 1.56
C ILE A 650 -29.48 -9.71 1.72
N GLY A 651 -28.35 -9.47 1.04
CA GLY A 651 -27.21 -10.37 0.98
C GLY A 651 -27.17 -11.33 -0.22
N ASP A 652 -28.28 -11.43 -1.02
CA ASP A 652 -28.23 -12.17 -2.28
C ASP A 652 -27.36 -11.43 -3.30
N LYS A 653 -26.73 -12.16 -4.22
CA LYS A 653 -25.86 -11.60 -5.25
C LYS A 653 -26.57 -11.41 -6.56
N VAL A 654 -26.36 -10.24 -7.14
CA VAL A 654 -26.79 -9.89 -8.50
C VAL A 654 -25.56 -9.92 -9.39
N TYR A 655 -25.60 -10.75 -10.42
CA TYR A 655 -24.55 -10.89 -11.43
C TYR A 655 -24.95 -10.15 -12.70
N ASN A 656 -24.09 -9.26 -13.18
CA ASN A 656 -24.20 -8.74 -14.54
C ASN A 656 -23.44 -9.67 -15.47
N ILE A 657 -24.18 -10.47 -16.23
CA ILE A 657 -23.60 -11.45 -17.17
C ILE A 657 -22.91 -10.77 -18.34
N THR A 658 -23.40 -9.59 -18.74
CA THR A 658 -22.85 -8.82 -19.87
C THR A 658 -21.41 -8.37 -19.61
N ASP A 659 -21.11 -7.97 -18.37
CA ASP A 659 -19.79 -7.45 -17.97
C ASP A 659 -19.01 -8.39 -17.06
N ASN A 660 -19.56 -9.52 -16.72
CA ASN A 660 -19.00 -10.47 -15.75
C ASN A 660 -18.65 -9.81 -14.40
N THR A 661 -19.59 -9.02 -13.87
CA THR A 661 -19.45 -8.32 -12.58
C THR A 661 -20.57 -8.73 -11.63
N SER A 662 -20.35 -8.61 -10.32
CA SER A 662 -21.37 -8.91 -9.32
C SER A 662 -21.49 -7.80 -8.27
N ALA A 663 -22.65 -7.72 -7.62
CA ALA A 663 -22.89 -6.84 -6.47
C ALA A 663 -23.88 -7.52 -5.51
N LYS A 664 -23.78 -7.19 -4.21
CA LYS A 664 -24.73 -7.67 -3.21
C LYS A 664 -25.96 -6.75 -3.12
N VAL A 665 -27.09 -7.32 -2.80
CA VAL A 665 -28.29 -6.59 -2.41
C VAL A 665 -28.11 -6.11 -0.98
N ILE A 666 -28.01 -4.79 -0.79
CA ILE A 666 -27.82 -4.18 0.55
C ILE A 666 -29.12 -3.67 1.14
N ASN A 667 -30.10 -3.32 0.31
CA ASN A 667 -31.41 -2.90 0.76
C ASN A 667 -32.49 -3.21 -0.29
N LYS A 668 -33.76 -3.20 0.12
CA LYS A 668 -34.93 -3.38 -0.73
C LYS A 668 -35.90 -2.21 -0.50
N LYS A 669 -36.24 -1.48 -1.56
CA LYS A 669 -37.27 -0.41 -1.54
C LYS A 669 -38.58 -0.98 -2.03
N GLU A 670 -39.52 -1.26 -1.12
CA GLU A 670 -40.80 -1.93 -1.43
C GLU A 670 -41.72 -1.05 -2.28
N ASP A 671 -41.69 0.27 -2.07
CA ASP A 671 -42.54 1.23 -2.77
C ASP A 671 -42.43 1.16 -4.30
N ASN A 672 -41.23 0.79 -4.81
CA ASN A 672 -40.94 0.74 -6.24
C ASN A 672 -40.41 -0.63 -6.69
N SER A 673 -40.48 -1.69 -5.86
CA SER A 673 -39.89 -3.02 -6.14
C SER A 673 -38.42 -2.94 -6.57
N THR A 674 -37.62 -2.06 -5.91
CA THR A 674 -36.27 -1.75 -6.32
C THR A 674 -35.25 -2.37 -5.37
N LEU A 675 -34.21 -2.99 -5.92
CA LEU A 675 -33.08 -3.52 -5.18
C LEU A 675 -31.95 -2.49 -5.14
N VAL A 676 -31.44 -2.20 -3.95
CA VAL A 676 -30.25 -1.36 -3.76
C VAL A 676 -29.04 -2.28 -3.69
N LEU A 677 -28.07 -2.05 -4.55
CA LEU A 677 -26.89 -2.88 -4.71
C LEU A 677 -25.66 -2.24 -4.02
N SER A 678 -24.71 -3.03 -3.60
CA SER A 678 -23.45 -2.57 -3.01
C SER A 678 -22.61 -1.70 -3.96
N LYS A 679 -22.78 -1.89 -5.27
CA LYS A 679 -22.15 -1.06 -6.31
C LYS A 679 -23.01 -1.03 -7.56
N ASN A 680 -22.82 0.02 -8.35
CA ASN A 680 -23.52 0.15 -9.62
C ASN A 680 -22.89 -0.75 -10.68
N ILE A 681 -23.53 -1.87 -10.96
CA ILE A 681 -23.14 -2.80 -12.02
C ILE A 681 -24.21 -2.92 -13.11
N MET A 682 -25.39 -2.30 -12.89
CA MET A 682 -26.54 -2.49 -13.75
C MET A 682 -26.83 -1.25 -14.58
N TYR A 683 -27.21 -1.46 -15.83
CA TYR A 683 -27.61 -0.44 -16.78
C TYR A 683 -28.58 -1.02 -17.80
N GLU A 684 -29.30 -0.17 -18.48
CA GLU A 684 -30.29 -0.59 -19.48
C GLU A 684 -29.67 -1.46 -20.58
N GLY A 685 -30.21 -2.65 -20.76
CA GLY A 685 -29.73 -3.67 -21.72
C GLY A 685 -28.76 -4.70 -21.13
N ALA A 686 -28.33 -4.56 -19.87
CA ALA A 686 -27.52 -5.58 -19.22
C ALA A 686 -28.31 -6.83 -18.88
N GLU A 687 -27.72 -7.99 -19.10
CA GLU A 687 -28.27 -9.29 -18.67
C GLU A 687 -27.87 -9.55 -17.22
N TYR A 688 -28.78 -10.03 -16.39
CA TYR A 688 -28.55 -10.29 -14.98
C TYR A 688 -29.02 -11.66 -14.51
N GLU A 689 -28.37 -12.16 -13.47
CA GLU A 689 -28.81 -13.28 -12.64
C GLU A 689 -28.74 -12.89 -11.17
N ILE A 690 -29.78 -13.24 -10.39
CA ILE A 690 -29.81 -13.09 -8.94
C ILE A 690 -29.71 -14.46 -8.31
N LYS A 691 -28.67 -14.68 -7.50
CA LYS A 691 -28.40 -15.94 -6.83
C LYS A 691 -28.32 -15.79 -5.32
N SER A 692 -28.90 -16.75 -4.60
CA SER A 692 -28.66 -16.91 -3.17
C SER A 692 -27.50 -17.87 -2.99
N GLU A 693 -26.30 -17.31 -2.76
CA GLU A 693 -25.11 -18.12 -2.55
C GLU A 693 -25.16 -18.89 -1.24
N SER A 694 -24.61 -20.09 -1.25
CA SER A 694 -24.51 -20.94 -0.07
C SER A 694 -23.16 -20.83 0.63
N TYR A 695 -22.25 -19.99 0.13
CA TYR A 695 -20.89 -19.85 0.64
C TYR A 695 -20.30 -18.48 0.34
N VAL A 696 -19.26 -18.12 1.10
CA VAL A 696 -18.41 -16.96 0.86
C VAL A 696 -16.96 -17.40 1.08
N ILE A 697 -16.07 -17.05 0.15
CA ILE A 697 -14.62 -17.18 0.31
C ILE A 697 -14.07 -15.85 0.78
N THR A 698 -13.36 -15.82 1.90
CA THR A 698 -12.88 -14.62 2.56
C THR A 698 -11.58 -14.90 3.35
N GLY A 699 -11.19 -14.01 4.21
CA GLY A 699 -9.95 -14.08 4.99
C GLY A 699 -8.99 -12.95 4.60
N LYS A 700 -8.10 -12.56 5.50
CA LYS A 700 -7.22 -11.40 5.31
C LYS A 700 -6.32 -11.51 4.09
N ALA A 701 -5.77 -12.69 3.82
CA ALA A 701 -4.96 -12.94 2.63
C ALA A 701 -5.76 -12.70 1.34
N TYR A 702 -6.97 -13.22 1.29
CA TYR A 702 -7.90 -13.04 0.17
C TYR A 702 -8.26 -11.56 -0.04
N LEU A 703 -8.57 -10.84 1.06
CA LEU A 703 -8.81 -9.40 1.03
C LEU A 703 -7.62 -8.63 0.46
N PHE A 704 -6.42 -8.93 0.93
CA PHE A 704 -5.20 -8.24 0.49
C PHE A 704 -4.97 -8.44 -1.02
N GLN A 705 -5.11 -9.64 -1.53
CA GLN A 705 -4.94 -9.93 -2.96
C GLN A 705 -6.00 -9.24 -3.82
N LYS A 706 -7.27 -9.29 -3.43
CA LYS A 706 -8.35 -8.56 -4.14
C LYS A 706 -8.13 -7.05 -4.06
N GLY A 707 -7.65 -6.55 -2.92
CA GLY A 707 -7.26 -5.17 -2.71
C GLY A 707 -6.11 -4.74 -3.61
N THR A 708 -5.06 -5.54 -3.73
CA THR A 708 -3.93 -5.27 -4.63
C THR A 708 -4.39 -5.16 -6.08
N LYS A 709 -5.21 -6.09 -6.56
CA LYS A 709 -5.79 -6.03 -7.92
C LYS A 709 -6.64 -4.77 -8.14
N TYR A 710 -7.42 -4.40 -7.13
CA TYR A 710 -8.21 -3.16 -7.13
C TYR A 710 -7.32 -1.91 -7.20
N LEU A 711 -6.23 -1.87 -6.43
CA LEU A 711 -5.27 -0.76 -6.43
C LEU A 711 -4.57 -0.61 -7.78
N VAL A 712 -4.15 -1.71 -8.41
CA VAL A 712 -3.52 -1.67 -9.74
C VAL A 712 -4.45 -1.06 -10.78
N LYS A 713 -5.75 -1.40 -10.75
CA LYS A 713 -6.75 -0.78 -11.62
C LYS A 713 -6.87 0.73 -11.36
N ASN A 714 -6.92 1.13 -10.11
CA ASN A 714 -7.01 2.54 -9.72
C ASN A 714 -5.74 3.33 -10.03
N LEU A 715 -4.56 2.69 -10.02
CA LEU A 715 -3.30 3.30 -10.44
C LEU A 715 -3.40 3.84 -11.87
N ILE A 716 -3.89 3.03 -12.81
CA ILE A 716 -4.02 3.44 -14.22
C ILE A 716 -4.94 4.65 -14.32
N ILE A 717 -6.02 4.69 -13.56
CA ILE A 717 -6.97 5.81 -13.53
C ILE A 717 -6.30 7.05 -12.94
N SER A 718 -5.63 6.94 -11.79
CA SER A 718 -4.97 8.06 -11.11
C SER A 718 -3.81 8.62 -11.92
N LEU A 719 -2.99 7.76 -12.56
CA LEU A 719 -1.91 8.19 -13.44
C LEU A 719 -2.44 8.90 -14.69
N SER A 720 -3.48 8.36 -15.32
CA SER A 720 -4.14 9.01 -16.47
C SER A 720 -4.69 10.38 -16.10
N LEU A 721 -5.28 10.51 -14.92
CA LEU A 721 -5.77 11.78 -14.39
C LEU A 721 -4.62 12.74 -14.08
N ALA A 722 -3.51 12.25 -13.52
CA ALA A 722 -2.31 13.07 -13.29
C ALA A 722 -1.78 13.64 -14.60
N ILE A 723 -1.64 12.81 -15.63
CA ILE A 723 -1.23 13.23 -16.98
C ILE A 723 -2.20 14.27 -17.52
N PHE A 724 -3.50 14.05 -17.37
CA PHE A 724 -4.53 14.99 -17.83
C PHE A 724 -4.47 16.34 -17.10
N LEU A 725 -4.35 16.34 -15.78
CA LEU A 725 -4.25 17.57 -14.97
C LEU A 725 -2.97 18.36 -15.32
N ILE A 726 -1.85 17.67 -15.51
CA ILE A 726 -0.60 18.30 -15.91
C ILE A 726 -0.70 18.84 -17.33
N ALA A 727 -1.32 18.11 -18.26
CA ALA A 727 -1.60 18.59 -19.62
C ALA A 727 -2.47 19.85 -19.59
N LEU A 728 -3.45 19.92 -18.71
CA LEU A 728 -4.31 21.09 -18.52
C LEU A 728 -3.53 22.28 -17.95
N LEU A 729 -2.63 22.07 -16.98
CA LEU A 729 -1.74 23.11 -16.45
C LEU A 729 -0.78 23.62 -17.54
N MET A 730 -0.22 22.72 -18.38
CA MET A 730 0.61 23.08 -19.52
C MET A 730 -0.19 23.84 -20.59
N ALA A 731 -1.44 23.43 -20.87
CA ALA A 731 -2.35 24.15 -21.74
C ALA A 731 -2.62 25.58 -21.25
N TYR A 732 -2.81 25.71 -19.94
CA TYR A 732 -2.99 27.01 -19.31
C TYR A 732 -1.75 27.91 -19.45
N MET A 733 -0.54 27.33 -19.25
CA MET A 733 0.73 28.06 -19.37
C MET A 733 1.05 28.47 -20.81
N PHE A 734 0.90 27.56 -21.77
CA PHE A 734 1.42 27.77 -23.13
C PHE A 734 0.37 28.07 -24.18
N ARG A 735 -0.91 27.82 -23.93
CA ARG A 735 -2.05 28.04 -24.86
C ARG A 735 -1.85 27.44 -26.26
N SER A 736 -1.03 26.42 -26.37
CA SER A 736 -0.69 25.75 -27.61
C SER A 736 -0.74 24.23 -27.41
N VAL A 737 -1.56 23.54 -28.22
CA VAL A 737 -1.66 22.07 -28.19
C VAL A 737 -0.32 21.40 -28.53
N LYS A 738 0.44 21.98 -29.48
CA LYS A 738 1.76 21.47 -29.86
C LYS A 738 2.74 21.51 -28.66
N MET A 739 2.70 22.59 -27.87
CA MET A 739 3.55 22.72 -26.70
C MET A 739 3.16 21.74 -25.60
N ILE A 740 1.89 21.33 -25.51
CA ILE A 740 1.48 20.28 -24.58
C ILE A 740 2.17 18.96 -24.91
N PHE A 741 2.13 18.54 -26.18
CA PHE A 741 2.80 17.31 -26.62
C PHE A 741 4.33 17.37 -26.44
N ILE A 742 4.95 18.51 -26.78
CA ILE A 742 6.40 18.71 -26.59
C ILE A 742 6.78 18.62 -25.10
N SER A 743 5.92 19.09 -24.20
CA SER A 743 6.19 19.04 -22.78
C SER A 743 5.90 17.67 -22.14
N LEU A 744 4.94 16.91 -22.67
CA LEU A 744 4.56 15.62 -22.10
C LEU A 744 5.46 14.46 -22.54
N ILE A 745 5.84 14.40 -23.82
CA ILE A 745 6.64 13.28 -24.36
C ILE A 745 7.95 13.05 -23.58
N PRO A 746 8.78 14.08 -23.30
CA PRO A 746 10.00 13.90 -22.53
C PRO A 746 9.79 13.40 -21.11
N ASN A 747 8.60 13.58 -20.54
CA ASN A 747 8.27 13.14 -19.19
C ASN A 747 7.57 11.76 -19.14
N ILE A 748 6.85 11.40 -20.20
CA ILE A 748 6.24 10.07 -20.33
C ILE A 748 7.29 9.00 -20.64
N LEU A 749 8.27 9.32 -21.49
CA LEU A 749 9.32 8.37 -21.88
C LEU A 749 10.07 7.76 -20.68
N PRO A 750 10.56 8.53 -19.69
CA PRO A 750 11.18 7.97 -18.48
C PRO A 750 10.27 7.03 -17.69
N LEU A 751 8.97 7.31 -17.62
CA LEU A 751 8.01 6.43 -16.94
C LEU A 751 7.87 5.07 -17.65
N VAL A 752 7.82 5.12 -19.00
CA VAL A 752 7.77 3.88 -19.79
C VAL A 752 9.07 3.09 -19.63
N ILE A 753 10.23 3.78 -19.59
CA ILE A 753 11.53 3.15 -19.35
C ILE A 753 11.53 2.48 -17.95
N THR A 754 11.03 3.16 -16.95
CA THR A 754 10.95 2.60 -15.57
C THR A 754 10.03 1.39 -15.52
N ALA A 755 8.87 1.44 -16.17
CA ALA A 755 7.99 0.28 -16.28
C ALA A 755 8.70 -0.90 -16.98
N GLY A 756 9.43 -0.64 -18.07
CA GLY A 756 10.26 -1.66 -18.72
C GLY A 756 11.33 -2.24 -17.80
N LEU A 757 12.02 -1.39 -17.03
CA LEU A 757 13.02 -1.82 -16.05
C LEU A 757 12.41 -2.69 -14.95
N MET A 758 11.21 -2.35 -14.45
CA MET A 758 10.49 -3.20 -13.48
C MET A 758 10.32 -4.63 -14.01
N GLY A 759 9.90 -4.77 -15.28
CA GLY A 759 9.76 -6.09 -15.90
C GLY A 759 11.10 -6.84 -15.99
N TYR A 760 12.15 -6.20 -16.47
CA TYR A 760 13.47 -6.83 -16.58
C TYR A 760 14.11 -7.19 -15.24
N LEU A 761 13.90 -6.37 -14.22
CA LEU A 761 14.42 -6.62 -12.87
C LEU A 761 13.54 -7.57 -12.05
N GLY A 762 12.39 -8.00 -12.60
CA GLY A 762 11.44 -8.85 -11.90
C GLY A 762 10.71 -8.15 -10.75
N VAL A 763 10.69 -6.80 -10.73
CA VAL A 763 9.97 -6.04 -9.70
C VAL A 763 8.47 -6.05 -10.03
N ALA A 764 7.69 -6.70 -9.18
CA ALA A 764 6.24 -6.80 -9.38
C ALA A 764 5.52 -5.47 -9.08
N ILE A 765 4.36 -5.28 -9.71
CA ILE A 765 3.41 -4.23 -9.30
C ILE A 765 2.70 -4.68 -8.03
N LYS A 766 2.81 -3.87 -6.97
CA LYS A 766 2.23 -4.08 -5.65
C LYS A 766 1.93 -2.72 -4.99
N PRO A 767 1.19 -2.67 -3.88
CA PRO A 767 0.77 -1.40 -3.27
C PRO A 767 1.91 -0.39 -3.06
N SER A 768 3.07 -0.85 -2.63
CA SER A 768 4.26 -0.02 -2.41
C SER A 768 4.89 0.51 -3.70
N THR A 769 4.93 -0.28 -4.79
CA THR A 769 5.54 0.13 -6.06
C THR A 769 4.62 0.98 -6.94
N ILE A 770 3.32 1.00 -6.66
CA ILE A 770 2.33 1.83 -7.36
C ILE A 770 2.68 3.33 -7.30
N LEU A 771 3.22 3.78 -6.17
CA LEU A 771 3.58 5.18 -5.95
C LEU A 771 4.68 5.69 -6.88
N ILE A 772 5.55 4.80 -7.38
CA ILE A 772 6.71 5.15 -8.21
C ILE A 772 6.32 6.03 -9.39
N PHE A 773 5.27 5.65 -10.11
CA PHE A 773 4.86 6.34 -11.34
C PHE A 773 4.32 7.74 -11.07
N SER A 774 3.46 7.90 -10.07
CA SER A 774 2.86 9.19 -9.74
C SER A 774 3.87 10.15 -9.11
N ILE A 775 4.76 9.66 -8.24
CA ILE A 775 5.84 10.44 -7.65
C ILE A 775 6.81 10.90 -8.74
N ALA A 776 7.33 9.96 -9.52
CA ALA A 776 8.30 10.26 -10.56
C ALA A 776 7.75 11.20 -11.62
N PHE A 777 6.49 11.03 -12.05
CA PHE A 777 5.85 11.90 -13.02
C PHE A 777 5.64 13.32 -12.49
N GLY A 778 5.14 13.44 -11.25
CA GLY A 778 4.93 14.75 -10.61
C GLY A 778 6.21 15.56 -10.46
N ILE A 779 7.36 14.88 -10.24
CA ILE A 779 8.67 15.53 -10.07
C ILE A 779 9.35 15.78 -11.44
N ALA A 780 9.28 14.84 -12.38
CA ALA A 780 9.96 14.94 -13.66
C ALA A 780 9.50 16.16 -14.51
N VAL A 781 8.24 16.55 -14.34
CA VAL A 781 7.63 17.69 -15.06
C VAL A 781 8.22 19.04 -14.60
N ASP A 782 8.77 19.13 -13.38
CA ASP A 782 9.35 20.35 -12.81
C ASP A 782 10.45 20.92 -13.72
N ASP A 783 11.42 20.11 -14.12
CA ASP A 783 12.51 20.50 -15.02
C ASP A 783 11.98 21.01 -16.36
N THR A 784 10.96 20.34 -16.91
CA THR A 784 10.31 20.76 -18.18
C THR A 784 9.67 22.12 -18.06
N ILE A 785 8.97 22.43 -16.95
CA ILE A 785 8.33 23.73 -16.73
C ILE A 785 9.37 24.84 -16.65
N HIS A 786 10.43 24.62 -15.88
CA HIS A 786 11.51 25.60 -15.72
C HIS A 786 12.21 25.88 -17.05
N PHE A 787 12.52 24.85 -17.83
CA PHE A 787 13.14 25.00 -19.16
C PHE A 787 12.23 25.76 -20.13
N LEU A 788 10.97 25.34 -20.26
CA LEU A 788 10.03 25.95 -21.20
C LEU A 788 9.65 27.38 -20.81
N ALA A 789 9.57 27.69 -19.51
CA ALA A 789 9.37 29.06 -19.04
C ALA A 789 10.52 29.97 -19.44
N LYS A 790 11.78 29.51 -19.26
CA LYS A 790 12.98 30.25 -19.70
C LYS A 790 13.07 30.35 -21.23
N TYR A 791 12.83 29.24 -21.95
CA TYR A 791 12.80 29.24 -23.41
C TYR A 791 11.84 30.30 -23.96
N ARG A 792 10.65 30.43 -23.36
CA ARG A 792 9.69 31.44 -23.75
C ARG A 792 10.17 32.88 -23.49
N GLN A 793 10.85 33.10 -22.36
CA GLN A 793 11.47 34.39 -22.05
C GLN A 793 12.54 34.74 -23.10
N GLU A 794 13.39 33.78 -23.43
CA GLU A 794 14.44 33.97 -24.47
C GLU A 794 13.87 34.19 -25.88
N LEU A 795 12.73 33.56 -26.21
CA LEU A 795 12.05 33.80 -27.49
C LEU A 795 11.66 35.25 -27.67
N ILE A 796 11.14 35.89 -26.63
CA ILE A 796 10.74 37.29 -26.70
C ILE A 796 11.99 38.19 -26.81
N SER A 797 13.03 37.92 -26.01
CA SER A 797 14.26 38.71 -26.03
C SER A 797 15.11 38.54 -27.29
N ASN A 798 15.04 37.40 -27.99
CA ASN A 798 15.78 37.13 -29.23
C ASN A 798 14.92 37.30 -30.50
N ASN A 799 13.85 38.10 -30.45
CA ASN A 799 12.99 38.37 -31.59
C ASN A 799 12.48 37.11 -32.31
N TRP A 800 12.06 36.09 -31.55
CA TRP A 800 11.49 34.83 -32.02
C TRP A 800 12.49 33.91 -32.77
N GLU A 801 13.81 34.14 -32.60
CA GLU A 801 14.83 33.23 -33.10
C GLU A 801 14.93 31.96 -32.26
N ILE A 802 14.36 30.86 -32.72
CA ILE A 802 14.22 29.63 -31.95
C ILE A 802 15.56 29.03 -31.56
N ASN A 803 16.48 28.86 -32.51
CA ASN A 803 17.76 28.22 -32.25
C ASN A 803 18.52 28.92 -31.14
N LYS A 804 18.65 30.24 -31.20
CA LYS A 804 19.31 31.03 -30.19
C LYS A 804 18.61 30.96 -28.82
N SER A 805 17.28 31.01 -28.84
CA SER A 805 16.47 30.97 -27.64
C SER A 805 16.55 29.61 -26.93
N VAL A 806 16.57 28.50 -27.65
CA VAL A 806 16.76 27.15 -27.10
C VAL A 806 18.14 27.02 -26.47
N TYR A 807 19.21 27.46 -27.15
CA TYR A 807 20.57 27.35 -26.58
C TYR A 807 20.78 28.26 -25.38
N ASN A 808 20.27 29.49 -25.42
CA ASN A 808 20.32 30.39 -24.25
C ASN A 808 19.56 29.81 -23.04
N ALA A 809 18.36 29.30 -23.29
CA ALA A 809 17.58 28.63 -22.24
C ALA A 809 18.33 27.40 -21.65
N LEU A 810 18.95 26.60 -22.54
CA LEU A 810 19.69 25.41 -22.12
C LEU A 810 20.93 25.77 -21.27
N ARG A 811 21.67 26.82 -21.63
CA ARG A 811 22.83 27.29 -20.86
C ARG A 811 22.47 27.81 -19.48
N GLU A 812 21.34 28.53 -19.34
CA GLU A 812 20.95 29.11 -18.07
C GLU A 812 20.22 28.11 -17.15
N THR A 813 19.30 27.32 -17.71
CA THR A 813 18.49 26.37 -16.90
C THR A 813 19.07 24.98 -16.83
N GLY A 814 19.78 24.51 -17.86
CA GLY A 814 20.29 23.14 -17.93
C GLY A 814 21.22 22.78 -16.77
N VAL A 815 22.06 23.73 -16.33
CA VAL A 815 22.92 23.54 -15.14
C VAL A 815 22.11 23.37 -13.86
N SER A 816 21.06 24.19 -13.69
CA SER A 816 20.17 24.06 -12.52
C SER A 816 19.39 22.75 -12.53
N MET A 817 18.91 22.32 -13.70
CA MET A 817 18.24 21.02 -13.89
C MET A 817 19.16 19.86 -13.58
N PHE A 818 20.42 19.93 -14.02
CA PHE A 818 21.42 18.90 -13.67
C PHE A 818 21.62 18.79 -12.16
N TYR A 819 21.76 19.93 -11.46
CA TYR A 819 21.95 19.93 -10.02
C TYR A 819 20.72 19.39 -9.28
N THR A 820 19.53 19.84 -9.64
CA THR A 820 18.29 19.38 -8.99
C THR A 820 18.08 17.88 -9.20
N SER A 821 18.31 17.40 -10.42
CA SER A 821 18.11 15.98 -10.73
C SER A 821 19.14 15.07 -10.02
N ILE A 822 20.41 15.51 -9.89
CA ILE A 822 21.42 14.77 -9.12
C ILE A 822 21.04 14.72 -7.62
N VAL A 823 20.56 15.83 -7.06
CA VAL A 823 20.11 15.84 -5.66
C VAL A 823 18.91 14.91 -5.46
N LEU A 824 17.98 14.94 -6.38
CA LEU A 824 16.80 14.07 -6.36
C LEU A 824 17.20 12.58 -6.53
N PHE A 825 18.12 12.29 -7.46
CA PHE A 825 18.64 10.93 -7.65
C PHE A 825 19.22 10.35 -6.36
N PHE A 826 20.16 11.05 -5.73
CA PHE A 826 20.75 10.58 -4.48
C PHE A 826 19.78 10.67 -3.30
N GLY A 827 18.87 11.65 -3.29
CA GLY A 827 17.86 11.78 -2.26
C GLY A 827 16.90 10.61 -2.23
N PHE A 828 16.41 10.16 -3.39
CA PHE A 828 15.57 8.97 -3.48
C PHE A 828 16.34 7.67 -3.30
N SER A 829 17.64 7.63 -3.68
CA SER A 829 18.46 6.43 -3.46
C SER A 829 18.65 6.09 -1.98
N VAL A 830 18.40 7.02 -1.06
CA VAL A 830 18.37 6.75 0.40
C VAL A 830 17.41 5.62 0.74
N PHE A 831 16.27 5.54 0.06
CA PHE A 831 15.26 4.51 0.32
C PHE A 831 15.72 3.09 -0.07
N THR A 832 16.81 2.94 -0.85
CA THR A 832 17.37 1.61 -1.16
C THR A 832 18.05 0.93 0.04
N VAL A 833 18.27 1.67 1.13
CA VAL A 833 18.83 1.14 2.40
C VAL A 833 17.74 0.44 3.23
N SER A 834 16.46 0.58 2.85
CA SER A 834 15.31 -0.02 3.56
C SER A 834 15.43 -1.54 3.70
N ASP A 835 14.81 -2.06 4.74
CA ASP A 835 14.56 -3.49 4.90
C ASP A 835 13.30 -3.94 4.15
N PHE A 836 12.36 -3.01 3.85
CA PHE A 836 11.14 -3.29 3.09
C PHE A 836 11.42 -3.34 1.59
N GLY A 837 11.15 -4.48 0.95
CA GLY A 837 11.40 -4.68 -0.48
C GLY A 837 10.69 -3.65 -1.38
N GLY A 838 9.48 -3.25 -1.05
CA GLY A 838 8.73 -2.20 -1.76
C GLY A 838 9.37 -0.82 -1.68
N THR A 839 9.91 -0.45 -0.52
CA THR A 839 10.62 0.83 -0.32
C THR A 839 11.95 0.85 -1.07
N VAL A 840 12.68 -0.28 -1.08
CA VAL A 840 13.91 -0.44 -1.88
C VAL A 840 13.62 -0.23 -3.36
N ALA A 841 12.57 -0.88 -3.88
CA ALA A 841 12.14 -0.74 -5.26
C ALA A 841 11.72 0.72 -5.58
N LEU A 842 10.96 1.36 -4.68
CA LEU A 842 10.60 2.77 -4.82
C LEU A 842 11.84 3.65 -4.93
N GLY A 843 12.80 3.51 -4.01
CA GLY A 843 14.03 4.30 -4.01
C GLY A 843 14.82 4.14 -5.29
N GLY A 844 15.10 2.91 -5.69
CA GLY A 844 15.90 2.61 -6.87
C GLY A 844 15.24 3.04 -8.18
N LEU A 845 13.95 2.72 -8.36
CA LEU A 845 13.24 3.01 -9.60
C LEU A 845 12.89 4.49 -9.75
N VAL A 846 12.49 5.19 -8.67
CA VAL A 846 12.29 6.65 -8.76
C VAL A 846 13.61 7.36 -9.05
N SER A 847 14.71 6.98 -8.38
CA SER A 847 16.04 7.53 -8.69
C SER A 847 16.40 7.35 -10.16
N ALA A 848 16.26 6.14 -10.69
CA ALA A 848 16.52 5.85 -12.11
C ALA A 848 15.60 6.67 -13.03
N THR A 849 14.31 6.77 -12.70
CA THR A 849 13.35 7.56 -13.49
C THR A 849 13.75 9.02 -13.57
N LEU A 850 14.17 9.61 -12.45
CA LEU A 850 14.59 11.01 -12.41
C LEU A 850 15.88 11.26 -13.19
N LEU A 851 16.80 10.30 -13.23
CA LEU A 851 17.98 10.36 -14.07
C LEU A 851 17.60 10.31 -15.55
N PHE A 852 16.71 9.40 -15.96
CA PHE A 852 16.21 9.35 -17.32
C PHE A 852 15.41 10.59 -17.69
N ALA A 853 14.63 11.15 -16.77
CA ALA A 853 13.89 12.40 -16.97
C ALA A 853 14.84 13.59 -17.19
N MET A 854 15.92 13.67 -16.41
CA MET A 854 16.97 14.67 -16.63
C MET A 854 17.55 14.57 -18.05
N LEU A 855 17.96 13.37 -18.46
CA LEU A 855 18.52 13.15 -19.79
C LEU A 855 17.50 13.49 -20.89
N SER A 856 16.25 13.09 -20.71
CA SER A 856 15.17 13.40 -21.65
C SER A 856 14.93 14.91 -21.75
N ASN A 857 14.89 15.62 -20.63
CA ASN A 857 14.67 17.06 -20.59
C ASN A 857 15.87 17.88 -21.10
N LEU A 858 17.10 17.39 -20.94
CA LEU A 858 18.30 18.05 -21.44
C LEU A 858 18.60 17.76 -22.92
N LEU A 859 18.18 16.61 -23.44
CA LEU A 859 18.52 16.20 -24.82
C LEU A 859 17.28 16.14 -25.73
N LEU A 860 16.23 15.41 -25.34
CA LEU A 860 15.06 15.18 -26.20
C LEU A 860 14.18 16.42 -26.31
N LEU A 861 13.89 17.11 -25.23
CA LEU A 861 13.04 18.31 -25.21
C LEU A 861 13.60 19.44 -26.08
N PRO A 862 14.89 19.85 -25.97
CA PRO A 862 15.48 20.84 -26.87
C PRO A 862 15.50 20.37 -28.31
N SER A 863 15.78 19.07 -28.57
CA SER A 863 15.78 18.51 -29.95
C SER A 863 14.40 18.58 -30.59
N MET A 864 13.32 18.34 -29.83
CA MET A 864 11.94 18.47 -30.30
C MET A 864 11.58 19.92 -30.64
N LEU A 865 11.96 20.88 -29.79
CA LEU A 865 11.74 22.31 -30.07
C LEU A 865 12.43 22.74 -31.33
N LEU A 866 13.69 22.35 -31.54
CA LEU A 866 14.46 22.68 -32.74
C LEU A 866 13.95 21.99 -34.02
N SER A 867 13.34 20.81 -33.89
CA SER A 867 12.80 20.10 -35.08
C SER A 867 11.45 20.64 -35.56
N LEU A 868 10.73 21.32 -34.68
CA LEU A 868 9.42 21.90 -34.97
C LEU A 868 9.48 23.42 -35.26
N GLU A 869 10.68 23.93 -35.58
CA GLU A 869 10.99 25.33 -35.78
C GLU A 869 9.98 26.04 -36.69
N GLY A 870 9.71 25.50 -37.89
CA GLY A 870 8.77 26.09 -38.85
C GLY A 870 7.28 26.06 -38.43
N SER A 871 6.94 25.26 -37.44
CA SER A 871 5.55 24.99 -36.99
C SER A 871 5.17 25.70 -35.69
N ILE A 872 6.15 26.13 -34.89
CA ILE A 872 5.95 26.69 -33.53
C ILE A 872 6.28 28.18 -33.49
N ALA A 873 7.14 28.66 -34.37
CA ALA A 873 7.73 30.01 -34.33
C ALA A 873 6.83 31.13 -34.83
N ASN A 874 5.57 30.90 -35.13
CA ASN A 874 4.69 31.97 -35.51
C ASN A 874 4.11 32.69 -34.26
N GLU A 875 4.33 34.01 -34.18
CA GLU A 875 3.74 34.92 -33.18
C GLU A 875 2.22 34.72 -33.06
N LYS A 876 1.54 34.29 -34.14
CA LYS A 876 0.11 33.94 -34.16
C LYS A 876 -0.24 32.63 -33.42
N VAL A 877 0.72 31.70 -33.26
CA VAL A 877 0.50 30.37 -32.66
C VAL A 877 0.75 30.45 -31.14
N LEU A 878 1.70 31.25 -30.72
CA LEU A 878 1.97 31.56 -29.31
C LEU A 878 1.22 32.83 -28.90
N LYS A 879 -0.10 32.74 -28.78
CA LYS A 879 -0.93 33.82 -28.23
C LYS A 879 -0.39 34.24 -26.87
N GLU A 880 -0.55 35.54 -26.52
CA GLU A 880 -0.12 36.04 -25.23
C GLU A 880 -0.53 35.10 -24.08
N PRO A 881 0.43 34.66 -23.22
CA PRO A 881 0.11 33.80 -22.13
C PRO A 881 -0.78 34.53 -21.12
N LEU A 882 -1.59 33.79 -20.38
CA LEU A 882 -2.29 34.32 -19.20
C LEU A 882 -1.30 34.80 -18.12
N ILE A 883 -0.04 34.38 -18.23
CA ILE A 883 1.07 34.71 -17.34
C ILE A 883 2.07 35.54 -18.15
N LYS A 884 2.16 36.82 -17.89
CA LYS A 884 3.25 37.67 -18.39
C LYS A 884 4.53 37.29 -17.64
N ILE A 885 5.49 36.76 -18.37
CA ILE A 885 6.86 36.57 -17.86
C ILE A 885 7.54 37.94 -17.95
N ILE A 886 8.20 38.36 -16.87
CA ILE A 886 8.88 39.65 -16.81
C ILE A 886 10.06 39.64 -17.77
N GLU A 887 10.08 40.56 -18.75
CA GLU A 887 11.24 40.80 -19.61
C GLU A 887 12.45 41.22 -18.78
N ASP A 888 13.65 40.79 -19.20
CA ASP A 888 14.89 41.33 -18.66
C ASP A 888 15.07 42.77 -19.23
N ASP A 889 14.49 43.75 -18.58
CA ASP A 889 14.81 45.14 -18.83
C ASP A 889 16.26 45.41 -18.35
N ASP A 890 17.21 45.01 -19.16
CA ASP A 890 18.65 45.33 -18.97
C ASP A 890 19.02 46.72 -19.45
N ASN A 891 18.03 47.52 -19.95
CA ASN A 891 18.23 48.90 -20.42
C ASN A 891 17.45 49.86 -19.51
N ASN A 892 17.86 50.05 -18.27
CA ASN A 892 17.76 51.33 -17.51
C ASN A 892 18.42 51.20 -16.16
#